data_dc9e2b3a07ea0829eaae1b742085018c
#
_entry.id   dc9e2b3a07ea0829eaae1b742085018c
#
_cell.length_a   1.000
_cell.length_b   1.000
_cell.length_c   1.000
_cell.angle_alpha   90.00
_cell.angle_beta   90.00
_cell.angle_gamma   90.00
#
_symmetry.space_group_name_H-M   'P 1'
#
loop_
_entity.id
_entity.type
_entity.pdbx_description
1 polymer ?
#
loop_
_entity_poly.entity_id
_entity_poly.type
_entity_poly.pdbx_seq_one_letter_code
_entity_poly.pdbx_strand_id
1 'polypeptide(L)'
;MRGVRKMNYSQWLGGKARWSGLNGALFGAALVLMTIVSGTVFAQEFRFSSIDVSGNRRIETSTVLNYANIPVSQVVDAAELNTAYQNISDSGLFESVELQPLNGRLLIKVQEYPTVNQIAFEGNKKITNKSLESLISAKPRRVFNPTDVEQDLEAIVKAYADIGNLATQVTPQIIRQSDNRVDLVFEIFEGGTVEIERISFVGNSAFSDRRLRRVLQTKQAGFLRAIIQRDTFNSDQVEYDKQILKDFYQSKGFIDARVNDVKAELAEERDGYFITFNLREGQQFRFGKISATSDLPNVNPKEFSAASKIKENSVFAPLDVENDIVRLEYLALRKGLEFLKITPRIARDDANQLINVTFELTRGARQFVERINIEGNTGTLDRVIRRYFRTAEGDPFNPRDIGATASRIRASGLFANVDISSRDGSSSEQVIIDVAVTEKATGSLSLGGSYSSAQGFGAALEYGEKNFLGRGQSLSLALKGGTDNQVYSLRFTEPSFLYNDLSFSLNAAFRQTAQQNSLFDTTSIIFEPQLGFPVGEDGRLALRIFNKTDNITAEYTSGDVISTEATLPEVSANGVGYTYSLDTRRSGFNPATALVLQVNQDFSGIGGDTTSISTTAKLVGQTKVLKDAVTLRATLEGGVLNYSKGQSRVIDRFRMGSQVMRGFEPGGIGPREYDTANSVDDALGGEQYSAARFEADFPLGIPEEFGLSGSIFYDVGSLWGITSSDPDLLYKDSSMRQVVGAAILWATPIGPLRFNFTRAIKKEQYDKEQDFEFTLSTQF
;
A
#
# COMPACT_ATOMS: atom_id res chain seq x y z
N MET A 1 38.75 -39.46 22.88
CA MET A 1 38.62 -40.95 22.84
C MET A 1 37.62 -41.28 21.73
N ARG A 2 38.05 -42.10 20.77
CA ARG A 2 37.31 -42.89 19.77
C ARG A 2 36.26 -42.11 18.96
N GLY A 3 36.32 -41.84 17.66
CA GLY A 3 36.92 -42.63 16.55
C GLY A 3 35.86 -43.42 15.82
N VAL A 4 35.25 -42.87 14.73
CA VAL A 4 34.61 -43.66 13.67
C VAL A 4 34.66 -42.90 12.34
N ARG A 5 35.49 -43.32 11.48
CA ARG A 5 35.48 -43.71 10.07
C ARG A 5 34.62 -42.88 9.09
N LYS A 6 35.39 -42.20 8.24
CA LYS A 6 35.02 -41.81 6.87
C LYS A 6 34.89 -43.08 6.00
N MET A 7 33.86 -43.11 5.17
CA MET A 7 33.81 -44.02 4.02
C MET A 7 33.79 -43.20 2.73
N ASN A 8 34.88 -43.27 2.00
CA ASN A 8 35.01 -42.80 0.62
C ASN A 8 34.33 -43.77 -0.35
N TYR A 9 33.51 -43.28 -1.25
CA TYR A 9 33.20 -43.97 -2.49
C TYR A 9 33.59 -43.07 -3.67
N SER A 10 34.82 -43.24 -4.14
CA SER A 10 35.26 -42.91 -5.48
C SER A 10 35.81 -44.18 -6.09
N GLN A 11 35.27 -44.59 -7.20
CA GLN A 11 35.88 -45.31 -8.32
C GLN A 11 34.83 -46.16 -9.03
N TRP A 12 34.47 -45.74 -10.18
CA TRP A 12 34.27 -46.57 -11.37
C TRP A 12 34.07 -45.67 -12.60
N LEU A 13 35.19 -45.31 -13.21
CA LEU A 13 35.26 -44.83 -14.61
C LEU A 13 36.53 -45.44 -15.17
N GLY A 14 36.40 -46.16 -16.29
CA GLY A 14 37.54 -46.52 -17.08
C GLY A 14 37.41 -47.89 -17.75
N GLY A 15 36.91 -47.89 -18.98
CA GLY A 15 36.92 -49.09 -19.82
C GLY A 15 36.63 -48.75 -21.27
N LYS A 16 37.62 -48.13 -21.96
CA LYS A 16 37.63 -48.09 -23.47
C LYS A 16 38.01 -49.50 -23.93
N ALA A 17 37.10 -50.17 -24.63
CA ALA A 17 37.43 -51.32 -25.46
C ALA A 17 37.09 -51.01 -26.91
N ARG A 18 38.16 -50.86 -27.71
CA ARG A 18 38.14 -50.96 -29.18
C ARG A 18 37.76 -52.40 -29.55
N TRP A 19 36.74 -52.57 -30.37
CA TRP A 19 36.53 -53.78 -31.15
C TRP A 19 36.44 -53.41 -32.62
N SER A 20 37.42 -53.81 -33.33
CA SER A 20 37.57 -53.81 -34.77
C SER A 20 36.87 -55.02 -35.36
N GLY A 21 36.11 -54.80 -36.43
CA GLY A 21 35.94 -55.65 -37.59
C GLY A 21 35.60 -57.12 -37.44
N LEU A 22 34.53 -57.50 -38.02
CA LEU A 22 33.95 -58.70 -38.53
C LEU A 22 32.56 -58.96 -37.94
N ASN A 23 31.55 -58.55 -38.64
CA ASN A 23 30.24 -59.16 -38.74
C ASN A 23 29.26 -58.32 -39.59
N GLY A 24 29.77 -57.78 -40.70
CA GLY A 24 28.99 -57.05 -41.70
C GLY A 24 28.23 -57.98 -42.69
N ALA A 25 28.35 -59.31 -42.56
CA ALA A 25 27.81 -60.23 -43.56
C ALA A 25 26.57 -61.03 -43.13
N LEU A 26 26.25 -61.02 -41.81
CA LEU A 26 25.06 -61.75 -41.28
C LEU A 26 23.84 -60.86 -41.04
N PHE A 27 23.98 -59.53 -41.05
CA PHE A 27 22.81 -58.63 -40.92
C PHE A 27 22.14 -58.31 -42.26
N GLY A 28 22.80 -58.50 -43.38
CA GLY A 28 22.23 -58.32 -44.74
C GLY A 28 21.29 -59.42 -45.14
N ALA A 29 21.48 -60.64 -44.67
CA ALA A 29 20.60 -61.79 -44.98
C ALA A 29 19.31 -61.85 -44.15
N ALA A 30 19.34 -61.31 -42.94
CA ALA A 30 18.13 -61.22 -42.10
C ALA A 30 17.15 -60.09 -42.53
N LEU A 31 17.68 -59.02 -43.16
CA LEU A 31 16.84 -57.93 -43.64
C LEU A 31 16.18 -58.22 -44.99
N VAL A 32 16.74 -59.13 -45.81
CA VAL A 32 16.13 -59.57 -47.11
C VAL A 32 15.10 -60.68 -46.88
N LEU A 33 15.19 -61.45 -45.78
CA LEU A 33 14.17 -62.46 -45.44
C LEU A 33 12.97 -61.85 -44.71
N MET A 34 13.06 -60.61 -44.16
CA MET A 34 11.93 -59.90 -43.52
C MET A 34 11.08 -59.10 -44.51
N THR A 35 11.55 -58.91 -45.79
CA THR A 35 10.77 -58.19 -46.79
C THR A 35 9.90 -59.07 -47.71
N ILE A 36 9.85 -60.38 -47.47
CA ILE A 36 9.01 -61.33 -48.29
C ILE A 36 7.78 -61.84 -47.54
N VAL A 37 7.59 -61.45 -46.27
CA VAL A 37 6.32 -61.68 -45.56
C VAL A 37 5.63 -60.33 -45.31
N SER A 38 5.49 -59.53 -46.37
CA SER A 38 4.40 -58.56 -46.44
C SER A 38 3.12 -59.34 -46.73
N GLY A 39 2.62 -60.01 -45.71
CA GLY A 39 1.25 -60.48 -45.77
C GLY A 39 0.38 -59.25 -46.01
N THR A 40 -0.33 -59.27 -47.13
CA THR A 40 -1.44 -58.35 -47.36
C THR A 40 -2.33 -58.42 -46.13
N VAL A 41 -2.24 -57.40 -45.25
CA VAL A 41 -3.27 -57.13 -44.28
C VAL A 41 -4.50 -56.83 -45.12
N PHE A 42 -5.32 -57.81 -45.33
CA PHE A 42 -6.68 -57.58 -45.83
C PHE A 42 -7.32 -56.65 -44.79
N ALA A 43 -7.53 -55.41 -45.16
CA ALA A 43 -8.40 -54.54 -44.39
C ALA A 43 -9.71 -55.29 -44.26
N GLN A 44 -10.10 -55.59 -43.02
CA GLN A 44 -11.34 -56.29 -42.75
C GLN A 44 -12.47 -55.34 -43.12
N GLU A 45 -13.05 -55.56 -44.30
CA GLU A 45 -14.13 -54.76 -44.83
C GLU A 45 -15.44 -55.29 -44.22
N PHE A 46 -16.22 -54.44 -43.66
CA PHE A 46 -17.54 -54.73 -43.11
C PHE A 46 -18.61 -54.08 -43.98
N ARG A 47 -19.71 -54.75 -44.15
CA ARG A 47 -20.90 -54.19 -44.81
C ARG A 47 -22.08 -54.39 -43.91
N PHE A 48 -22.63 -53.29 -43.38
CA PHE A 48 -23.75 -53.38 -42.45
C PHE A 48 -25.06 -53.05 -43.13
N SER A 49 -26.05 -54.00 -43.00
CA SER A 49 -27.43 -53.84 -43.48
C SER A 49 -28.31 -53.09 -42.48
N SER A 50 -27.90 -53.07 -41.19
CA SER A 50 -28.53 -52.29 -40.10
C SER A 50 -27.50 -51.92 -39.02
N ILE A 51 -27.76 -50.84 -38.35
CA ILE A 51 -27.01 -50.38 -37.17
C ILE A 51 -28.02 -50.33 -36.03
N ASP A 52 -27.78 -51.14 -35.01
CA ASP A 52 -28.59 -51.16 -33.82
C ASP A 52 -27.81 -50.48 -32.65
N VAL A 53 -28.50 -49.65 -31.87
CA VAL A 53 -27.95 -49.02 -30.66
C VAL A 53 -28.62 -49.60 -29.43
N SER A 54 -27.84 -49.96 -28.43
CA SER A 54 -28.35 -50.48 -27.16
C SER A 54 -27.67 -49.86 -25.98
N GLY A 55 -28.37 -49.71 -24.87
CA GLY A 55 -27.87 -49.10 -23.63
C GLY A 55 -28.15 -47.60 -23.48
N ASN A 56 -28.59 -46.95 -24.55
CA ASN A 56 -29.06 -45.56 -24.49
C ASN A 56 -30.45 -45.52 -23.83
N ARG A 57 -30.64 -44.60 -22.89
CA ARG A 57 -31.91 -44.38 -22.17
C ARG A 57 -32.47 -42.99 -22.37
N ARG A 58 -31.62 -42.00 -22.24
CA ARG A 58 -31.95 -40.58 -22.34
C ARG A 58 -31.55 -39.98 -23.70
N ILE A 59 -30.47 -40.49 -24.25
CA ILE A 59 -29.94 -40.02 -25.54
C ILE A 59 -30.63 -40.80 -26.63
N GLU A 60 -31.22 -40.12 -27.59
CA GLU A 60 -31.90 -40.74 -28.71
C GLU A 60 -30.94 -41.55 -29.59
N THR A 61 -31.41 -42.68 -30.09
CA THR A 61 -30.66 -43.53 -31.01
C THR A 61 -30.14 -42.76 -32.24
N SER A 62 -30.91 -41.82 -32.75
CA SER A 62 -30.54 -40.93 -33.85
C SER A 62 -29.29 -40.11 -33.54
N THR A 63 -29.14 -39.64 -32.30
CA THR A 63 -27.95 -38.86 -31.84
C THR A 63 -26.70 -39.75 -31.85
N VAL A 64 -26.78 -40.98 -31.37
CA VAL A 64 -25.66 -41.93 -31.38
C VAL A 64 -25.23 -42.23 -32.81
N LEU A 65 -26.20 -42.48 -33.69
CA LEU A 65 -25.96 -42.76 -35.11
C LEU A 65 -25.33 -41.57 -35.84
N ASN A 66 -25.73 -40.33 -35.49
CA ASN A 66 -25.12 -39.11 -36.04
C ASN A 66 -23.65 -38.97 -35.64
N TYR A 67 -23.30 -39.26 -34.40
CA TYR A 67 -21.89 -39.25 -33.95
C TYR A 67 -21.11 -40.40 -34.61
N ALA A 68 -21.70 -41.59 -34.72
CA ALA A 68 -21.06 -42.74 -35.39
C ALA A 68 -20.75 -42.44 -36.87
N ASN A 69 -21.62 -41.70 -37.55
CA ASN A 69 -21.52 -41.31 -38.96
C ASN A 69 -21.13 -42.48 -39.88
N ILE A 70 -21.66 -43.67 -39.64
CA ILE A 70 -21.41 -44.86 -40.42
C ILE A 70 -22.51 -45.02 -41.48
N PRO A 71 -22.18 -45.09 -42.76
CA PRO A 71 -23.17 -45.26 -43.81
C PRO A 71 -23.71 -46.71 -43.88
N VAL A 72 -25.03 -46.86 -43.92
CA VAL A 72 -25.67 -48.16 -44.06
C VAL A 72 -25.51 -48.63 -45.48
N SER A 73 -25.26 -49.96 -45.69
CA SER A 73 -25.10 -50.65 -46.96
C SER A 73 -23.85 -50.28 -47.79
N GLN A 74 -22.96 -49.50 -47.28
CA GLN A 74 -21.63 -49.22 -47.85
C GLN A 74 -20.55 -50.10 -47.19
N VAL A 75 -19.39 -50.19 -47.83
CA VAL A 75 -18.24 -50.86 -47.23
C VAL A 75 -17.57 -49.94 -46.27
N VAL A 76 -17.35 -50.41 -45.03
CA VAL A 76 -16.72 -49.68 -43.92
C VAL A 76 -15.49 -50.47 -43.52
N ASP A 77 -14.37 -49.80 -43.39
CA ASP A 77 -13.13 -50.41 -42.92
C ASP A 77 -12.96 -50.31 -41.40
N ALA A 78 -11.92 -50.96 -40.88
CA ALA A 78 -11.61 -50.92 -39.43
C ALA A 78 -11.20 -49.51 -38.93
N ALA A 79 -10.64 -48.65 -39.80
CA ALA A 79 -10.26 -47.29 -39.44
C ALA A 79 -11.50 -46.39 -39.29
N GLU A 80 -12.48 -46.58 -40.18
CA GLU A 80 -13.78 -45.89 -40.11
C GLU A 80 -14.57 -46.30 -38.86
N LEU A 81 -14.53 -47.57 -38.48
CA LEU A 81 -15.12 -48.04 -37.22
C LEU A 81 -14.44 -47.43 -35.98
N ASN A 82 -13.11 -47.34 -36.04
CA ASN A 82 -12.36 -46.68 -34.95
C ASN A 82 -12.67 -45.18 -34.87
N THR A 83 -12.83 -44.53 -36.03
CA THR A 83 -13.23 -43.12 -36.08
C THR A 83 -14.63 -42.92 -35.48
N ALA A 84 -15.57 -43.80 -35.81
CA ALA A 84 -16.90 -43.80 -35.24
C ALA A 84 -16.87 -44.01 -33.72
N TYR A 85 -16.04 -44.94 -33.23
CA TYR A 85 -15.80 -45.14 -31.80
C TYR A 85 -15.28 -43.86 -31.14
N GLN A 86 -14.27 -43.24 -31.74
CA GLN A 86 -13.72 -41.98 -31.20
C GLN A 86 -14.76 -40.85 -31.20
N ASN A 87 -15.48 -40.66 -32.29
CA ASN A 87 -16.51 -39.61 -32.38
C ASN A 87 -17.63 -39.80 -31.33
N ILE A 88 -18.08 -41.04 -31.07
CA ILE A 88 -19.05 -41.29 -30.02
C ILE A 88 -18.43 -41.06 -28.63
N SER A 89 -17.21 -41.52 -28.42
CA SER A 89 -16.48 -41.37 -27.13
C SER A 89 -16.19 -39.92 -26.82
N ASP A 90 -15.68 -39.19 -27.81
CA ASP A 90 -15.29 -37.73 -27.66
C ASP A 90 -16.53 -36.83 -27.51
N SER A 91 -17.75 -37.34 -27.76
CA SER A 91 -18.97 -36.58 -27.50
C SER A 91 -19.16 -36.24 -26.02
N GLY A 92 -18.44 -36.91 -25.11
CA GLY A 92 -18.57 -36.73 -23.65
C GLY A 92 -19.89 -37.15 -23.05
N LEU A 93 -20.73 -37.87 -23.83
CA LEU A 93 -22.05 -38.31 -23.39
C LEU A 93 -22.08 -39.73 -22.83
N PHE A 94 -21.04 -40.55 -23.13
CA PHE A 94 -21.01 -41.96 -22.82
C PHE A 94 -19.80 -42.36 -21.99
N GLU A 95 -20.04 -43.13 -20.91
CA GLU A 95 -19.02 -43.70 -20.01
C GLU A 95 -18.27 -44.85 -20.70
N SER A 96 -19.00 -45.62 -21.53
CA SER A 96 -18.41 -46.67 -22.36
C SER A 96 -19.13 -46.80 -23.70
N VAL A 97 -18.34 -47.12 -24.72
CA VAL A 97 -18.78 -47.33 -26.08
C VAL A 97 -18.15 -48.63 -26.55
N GLU A 98 -18.94 -49.54 -27.12
CA GLU A 98 -18.48 -50.80 -27.70
C GLU A 98 -19.12 -50.97 -29.05
N LEU A 99 -18.32 -51.13 -30.10
CA LEU A 99 -18.77 -51.42 -31.46
C LEU A 99 -18.59 -52.91 -31.73
N GLN A 100 -19.69 -53.66 -31.89
CA GLN A 100 -19.67 -55.08 -32.16
C GLN A 100 -20.19 -55.37 -33.58
N PRO A 101 -19.30 -55.70 -34.55
CA PRO A 101 -19.69 -56.17 -35.86
C PRO A 101 -20.26 -57.58 -35.75
N LEU A 102 -21.53 -57.80 -36.11
CA LEU A 102 -22.24 -59.08 -36.05
C LEU A 102 -22.85 -59.40 -37.44
N ASN A 103 -22.36 -60.39 -38.15
CA ASN A 103 -22.93 -60.96 -39.40
C ASN A 103 -23.82 -59.98 -40.21
N GLY A 104 -23.29 -58.88 -40.70
CA GLY A 104 -24.00 -57.88 -41.48
C GLY A 104 -24.82 -56.86 -40.69
N ARG A 105 -24.69 -56.81 -39.35
CA ARG A 105 -25.19 -55.74 -38.44
C ARG A 105 -24.08 -55.16 -37.63
N LEU A 106 -24.19 -53.89 -37.30
CA LEU A 106 -23.31 -53.22 -36.30
C LEU A 106 -24.16 -53.00 -35.03
N LEU A 107 -23.74 -53.57 -33.92
CA LEU A 107 -24.34 -53.31 -32.64
C LEU A 107 -23.43 -52.30 -31.92
N ILE A 108 -23.96 -51.11 -31.67
CA ILE A 108 -23.32 -50.06 -30.86
C ILE A 108 -23.88 -50.15 -29.45
N LYS A 109 -23.08 -50.65 -28.52
CA LYS A 109 -23.45 -50.63 -27.11
C LYS A 109 -22.87 -49.39 -26.48
N VAL A 110 -23.71 -48.62 -25.82
CA VAL A 110 -23.30 -47.40 -25.11
C VAL A 110 -23.80 -47.46 -23.66
N GLN A 111 -23.01 -46.88 -22.79
CA GLN A 111 -23.43 -46.61 -21.41
C GLN A 111 -23.36 -45.11 -21.22
N GLU A 112 -24.50 -44.48 -20.96
CA GLU A 112 -24.56 -43.02 -20.79
C GLU A 112 -23.91 -42.59 -19.48
N TYR A 113 -23.14 -41.52 -19.51
CA TYR A 113 -22.74 -40.88 -18.28
C TYR A 113 -23.95 -40.45 -17.45
N PRO A 114 -23.87 -40.58 -16.13
CA PRO A 114 -24.95 -40.15 -15.26
C PRO A 114 -25.18 -38.65 -15.32
N THR A 115 -26.34 -38.20 -14.89
CA THR A 115 -26.64 -36.78 -14.72
C THR A 115 -26.31 -36.35 -13.30
N VAL A 116 -25.64 -35.20 -13.13
CA VAL A 116 -25.39 -34.62 -11.82
C VAL A 116 -26.73 -34.20 -11.20
N ASN A 117 -27.10 -34.80 -10.08
CA ASN A 117 -28.30 -34.48 -9.33
C ASN A 117 -28.08 -33.24 -8.44
N GLN A 118 -27.07 -33.30 -7.61
CA GLN A 118 -26.64 -32.19 -6.74
C GLN A 118 -25.12 -32.11 -6.62
N ILE A 119 -24.63 -30.94 -6.25
CA ILE A 119 -23.22 -30.71 -5.95
C ILE A 119 -23.16 -30.22 -4.52
N ALA A 120 -22.26 -30.79 -3.72
CA ALA A 120 -22.01 -30.40 -2.34
C ALA A 120 -20.51 -30.18 -2.09
N PHE A 121 -20.20 -29.31 -1.15
CA PHE A 121 -18.85 -29.08 -0.67
C PHE A 121 -18.82 -29.38 0.82
N GLU A 122 -17.86 -30.18 1.23
CA GLU A 122 -17.67 -30.57 2.63
C GLU A 122 -16.26 -30.23 3.10
N GLY A 123 -16.14 -29.72 4.33
CA GLY A 123 -14.86 -29.37 4.94
C GLY A 123 -14.35 -27.95 4.64
N ASN A 124 -15.00 -27.22 3.73
CA ASN A 124 -14.67 -25.83 3.43
C ASN A 124 -15.16 -24.87 4.52
N LYS A 125 -14.21 -24.20 5.20
CA LYS A 125 -14.48 -23.21 6.25
C LYS A 125 -14.07 -21.79 5.82
N LYS A 126 -13.05 -21.68 4.96
CA LYS A 126 -12.46 -20.40 4.53
C LYS A 126 -13.12 -19.83 3.29
N ILE A 127 -13.55 -20.69 2.34
CA ILE A 127 -14.24 -20.26 1.12
C ILE A 127 -15.69 -20.72 1.23
N THR A 128 -16.64 -19.82 0.96
CA THR A 128 -18.07 -20.14 1.04
C THR A 128 -18.51 -21.04 -0.11
N ASN A 129 -19.54 -21.89 0.09
CA ASN A 129 -20.11 -22.73 -0.96
C ASN A 129 -20.48 -21.91 -2.21
N LYS A 130 -21.09 -20.74 -2.03
CA LYS A 130 -21.45 -19.86 -3.14
C LYS A 130 -20.25 -19.42 -3.98
N SER A 131 -19.13 -19.14 -3.35
CA SER A 131 -17.90 -18.80 -4.05
C SER A 131 -17.33 -20.00 -4.80
N LEU A 132 -17.33 -21.18 -4.19
CA LEU A 132 -16.89 -22.42 -4.83
C LEU A 132 -17.78 -22.80 -6.01
N GLU A 133 -19.11 -22.67 -5.89
CA GLU A 133 -20.06 -22.90 -6.97
C GLU A 133 -19.82 -22.01 -8.20
N SER A 134 -19.28 -20.80 -7.98
CA SER A 134 -18.96 -19.89 -9.08
C SER A 134 -17.66 -20.24 -9.82
N LEU A 135 -16.78 -21.03 -9.20
CA LEU A 135 -15.48 -21.42 -9.76
C LEU A 135 -15.57 -22.69 -10.60
N ILE A 136 -16.54 -23.57 -10.31
CA ILE A 136 -16.66 -24.86 -10.97
C ILE A 136 -17.52 -24.79 -12.24
N SER A 137 -17.16 -25.60 -13.23
CA SER A 137 -17.90 -25.80 -14.50
C SER A 137 -19.03 -26.76 -14.36
N ALA A 138 -18.92 -27.78 -13.49
CA ALA A 138 -19.97 -28.71 -13.18
C ALA A 138 -21.23 -28.02 -12.65
N LYS A 139 -22.42 -28.42 -13.16
CA LYS A 139 -23.70 -27.84 -12.71
C LYS A 139 -24.74 -28.95 -12.50
N PRO A 140 -25.65 -28.79 -11.54
CA PRO A 140 -26.79 -29.73 -11.38
C PRO A 140 -27.60 -29.85 -12.67
N ARG A 141 -28.11 -31.04 -12.92
CA ARG A 141 -28.92 -31.42 -14.09
C ARG A 141 -28.14 -31.48 -15.42
N ARG A 142 -26.82 -31.38 -15.41
CA ARG A 142 -25.97 -31.64 -16.58
C ARG A 142 -25.37 -33.04 -16.53
N VAL A 143 -24.85 -33.47 -17.66
CA VAL A 143 -24.16 -34.77 -17.76
C VAL A 143 -22.87 -34.68 -16.95
N PHE A 144 -22.61 -35.71 -16.17
CA PHE A 144 -21.35 -35.83 -15.44
C PHE A 144 -20.22 -36.07 -16.45
N ASN A 145 -19.19 -35.23 -16.39
CA ASN A 145 -17.99 -35.37 -17.20
C ASN A 145 -16.78 -35.44 -16.26
N PRO A 146 -16.02 -36.54 -16.25
CA PRO A 146 -14.84 -36.68 -15.40
C PRO A 146 -13.77 -35.59 -15.64
N THR A 147 -13.58 -35.21 -16.90
CA THR A 147 -12.61 -34.16 -17.26
C THR A 147 -12.97 -32.78 -16.67
N ASP A 148 -14.27 -32.45 -16.70
CA ASP A 148 -14.74 -31.20 -16.07
C ASP A 148 -14.52 -31.22 -14.55
N VAL A 149 -14.71 -32.38 -13.91
CA VAL A 149 -14.47 -32.55 -12.48
C VAL A 149 -12.96 -32.37 -12.13
N GLU A 150 -12.07 -32.92 -12.96
CA GLU A 150 -10.64 -32.71 -12.77
C GLU A 150 -10.25 -31.21 -12.87
N GLN A 151 -10.78 -30.50 -13.86
CA GLN A 151 -10.59 -29.06 -14.00
C GLN A 151 -11.18 -28.28 -12.81
N ASP A 152 -12.33 -28.69 -12.32
CA ASP A 152 -12.98 -28.09 -11.15
C ASP A 152 -12.14 -28.31 -9.88
N LEU A 153 -11.51 -29.48 -9.73
CA LEU A 153 -10.57 -29.75 -8.64
C LEU A 153 -9.37 -28.79 -8.68
N GLU A 154 -8.78 -28.63 -9.86
CA GLU A 154 -7.66 -27.69 -10.04
C GLU A 154 -8.08 -26.24 -9.73
N ALA A 155 -9.27 -25.83 -10.16
CA ALA A 155 -9.80 -24.50 -9.88
C ALA A 155 -10.02 -24.26 -8.37
N ILE A 156 -10.59 -25.26 -7.67
CA ILE A 156 -10.78 -25.19 -6.22
C ILE A 156 -9.43 -25.14 -5.50
N VAL A 157 -8.49 -26.05 -5.82
CA VAL A 157 -7.14 -26.07 -5.21
C VAL A 157 -6.43 -24.73 -5.44
N LYS A 158 -6.52 -24.16 -6.65
CA LYS A 158 -5.96 -22.87 -6.97
C LYS A 158 -6.58 -21.75 -6.13
N ALA A 159 -7.90 -21.73 -5.98
CA ALA A 159 -8.56 -20.72 -5.16
C ALA A 159 -8.13 -20.77 -3.69
N TYR A 160 -7.88 -21.98 -3.17
CA TYR A 160 -7.30 -22.13 -1.84
C TYR A 160 -5.83 -21.73 -1.78
N ALA A 161 -5.06 -22.00 -2.82
CA ALA A 161 -3.67 -21.57 -2.91
C ALA A 161 -3.55 -20.04 -2.94
N ASP A 162 -4.45 -19.35 -3.65
CA ASP A 162 -4.50 -17.89 -3.74
C ASP A 162 -4.73 -17.20 -2.37
N ILE A 163 -5.39 -17.89 -1.44
CA ILE A 163 -5.56 -17.45 -0.05
C ILE A 163 -4.50 -18.04 0.92
N GLY A 164 -3.45 -18.68 0.37
CA GLY A 164 -2.32 -19.22 1.14
C GLY A 164 -2.50 -20.62 1.72
N ASN A 165 -3.55 -21.33 1.35
CA ASN A 165 -3.78 -22.71 1.78
C ASN A 165 -3.22 -23.71 0.75
N LEU A 166 -1.89 -23.77 0.63
CA LEU A 166 -1.21 -24.63 -0.34
C LEU A 166 -1.24 -26.12 0.00
N ALA A 167 -1.56 -26.46 1.24
CA ALA A 167 -1.73 -27.84 1.69
C ALA A 167 -3.15 -28.37 1.48
N THR A 168 -4.02 -27.61 0.81
CA THR A 168 -5.40 -28.01 0.55
C THR A 168 -5.43 -29.23 -0.37
N GLN A 169 -6.17 -30.25 0.04
CA GLN A 169 -6.48 -31.42 -0.76
C GLN A 169 -7.97 -31.45 -1.02
N VAL A 170 -8.34 -31.70 -2.27
CA VAL A 170 -9.74 -31.80 -2.68
C VAL A 170 -9.93 -33.16 -3.31
N THR A 171 -10.86 -33.94 -2.79
CA THR A 171 -11.18 -35.27 -3.28
C THR A 171 -12.63 -35.32 -3.74
N PRO A 172 -12.92 -35.68 -5.00
CA PRO A 172 -14.27 -35.76 -5.47
C PRO A 172 -14.89 -37.13 -5.04
N GLN A 173 -16.01 -37.07 -4.40
CA GLN A 173 -16.83 -38.29 -4.13
C GLN A 173 -18.02 -38.30 -5.05
N ILE A 174 -18.14 -39.38 -5.83
CA ILE A 174 -19.22 -39.60 -6.79
C ILE A 174 -20.16 -40.63 -6.21
N ILE A 175 -21.32 -40.20 -5.73
CA ILE A 175 -22.33 -41.07 -5.12
C ILE A 175 -23.39 -41.40 -6.16
N ARG A 176 -23.37 -42.64 -6.64
CA ARG A 176 -24.36 -43.11 -7.64
C ARG A 176 -25.74 -43.27 -7.02
N GLN A 177 -26.72 -42.67 -7.64
CA GLN A 177 -28.14 -42.73 -7.28
C GLN A 177 -28.93 -43.55 -8.28
N SER A 178 -30.21 -43.82 -7.98
CA SER A 178 -31.14 -44.43 -8.94
C SER A 178 -31.32 -43.56 -10.20
N ASP A 179 -31.79 -44.13 -11.29
CA ASP A 179 -32.11 -43.45 -12.55
C ASP A 179 -30.93 -42.76 -13.25
N ASN A 180 -29.75 -43.40 -13.19
CA ASN A 180 -28.51 -42.92 -13.79
C ASN A 180 -28.16 -41.47 -13.36
N ARG A 181 -28.28 -41.19 -12.07
CA ARG A 181 -27.91 -39.91 -11.46
C ARG A 181 -26.73 -40.08 -10.51
N VAL A 182 -25.99 -39.00 -10.31
CA VAL A 182 -24.90 -38.93 -9.32
C VAL A 182 -25.00 -37.66 -8.50
N ASP A 183 -24.70 -37.78 -7.22
CA ASP A 183 -24.37 -36.63 -6.35
C ASP A 183 -22.85 -36.50 -6.36
N LEU A 184 -22.37 -35.28 -6.64
CA LEU A 184 -20.96 -34.94 -6.66
C LEU A 184 -20.63 -34.17 -5.37
N VAL A 185 -19.79 -34.75 -4.52
CA VAL A 185 -19.34 -34.14 -3.28
C VAL A 185 -17.85 -33.84 -3.40
N PHE A 186 -17.46 -32.57 -3.26
CA PHE A 186 -16.08 -32.18 -3.13
C PHE A 186 -15.71 -32.16 -1.65
N GLU A 187 -15.00 -33.19 -1.20
CA GLU A 187 -14.40 -33.21 0.14
C GLU A 187 -13.13 -32.37 0.14
N ILE A 188 -13.14 -31.33 0.94
CA ILE A 188 -12.06 -30.34 1.01
C ILE A 188 -11.37 -30.47 2.36
N PHE A 189 -10.13 -30.90 2.33
CA PHE A 189 -9.23 -30.80 3.48
C PHE A 189 -8.40 -29.54 3.33
N GLU A 190 -8.78 -28.45 4.04
CA GLU A 190 -8.15 -27.14 3.86
C GLU A 190 -6.67 -27.11 4.24
N GLY A 191 -6.21 -28.02 5.13
CA GLY A 191 -4.85 -27.95 5.66
C GLY A 191 -4.59 -26.71 6.51
N GLY A 192 -3.36 -26.54 6.97
CA GLY A 192 -2.89 -25.30 7.59
C GLY A 192 -2.53 -24.24 6.54
N THR A 193 -2.59 -22.97 6.88
CA THR A 193 -1.92 -21.91 6.09
C THR A 193 -0.42 -22.15 6.18
N VAL A 194 0.23 -22.21 5.02
CA VAL A 194 1.68 -22.34 4.97
C VAL A 194 2.29 -20.96 5.05
N GLU A 195 3.04 -20.71 6.11
CA GLU A 195 3.64 -19.42 6.43
C GLU A 195 5.03 -19.31 5.79
N ILE A 196 5.53 -18.08 5.70
CA ILE A 196 6.89 -17.82 5.26
C ILE A 196 7.77 -17.77 6.50
N GLU A 197 8.49 -18.84 6.75
CA GLU A 197 9.41 -18.96 7.89
C GLU A 197 10.59 -17.99 7.77
N ARG A 198 11.15 -17.87 6.56
CA ARG A 198 12.36 -17.08 6.36
C ARG A 198 12.45 -16.51 4.95
N ILE A 199 12.87 -15.24 4.88
CA ILE A 199 13.25 -14.58 3.63
C ILE A 199 14.74 -14.27 3.69
N SER A 200 15.50 -14.82 2.75
CA SER A 200 16.96 -14.72 2.64
C SER A 200 17.34 -14.07 1.31
N PHE A 201 18.51 -13.46 1.26
CA PHE A 201 19.06 -12.87 0.05
C PHE A 201 20.46 -13.40 -0.19
N VAL A 202 20.81 -13.62 -1.45
CA VAL A 202 22.13 -14.03 -1.90
C VAL A 202 22.60 -13.04 -2.95
N GLY A 203 23.86 -12.58 -2.81
CA GLY A 203 24.47 -11.62 -3.74
C GLY A 203 24.25 -10.15 -3.38
N ASN A 204 23.62 -9.86 -2.23
CA ASN A 204 23.48 -8.53 -1.66
C ASN A 204 24.70 -8.14 -0.83
N SER A 205 25.47 -7.19 -1.29
CA SER A 205 26.64 -6.64 -0.59
C SER A 205 26.45 -5.19 -0.15
N ALA A 206 25.68 -4.42 -0.93
CA ALA A 206 25.43 -3.01 -0.66
C ALA A 206 24.42 -2.80 0.46
N PHE A 207 23.41 -3.66 0.56
CA PHE A 207 22.35 -3.58 1.56
C PHE A 207 22.21 -4.90 2.32
N SER A 208 21.95 -4.80 3.62
CA SER A 208 21.72 -5.99 4.46
C SER A 208 20.37 -6.64 4.15
N ASP A 209 20.25 -7.95 4.42
CA ASP A 209 18.99 -8.70 4.33
C ASP A 209 17.86 -7.99 5.07
N ARG A 210 18.14 -7.46 6.26
CA ARG A 210 17.21 -6.68 7.06
C ARG A 210 16.66 -5.47 6.27
N ARG A 211 17.53 -4.75 5.53
CA ARG A 211 17.11 -3.60 4.73
C ARG A 211 16.24 -4.03 3.57
N LEU A 212 16.61 -5.12 2.90
CA LEU A 212 15.86 -5.64 1.76
C LEU A 212 14.49 -6.19 2.17
N ARG A 213 14.40 -6.92 3.30
CA ARG A 213 13.11 -7.38 3.83
C ARG A 213 12.12 -6.24 4.10
N ARG A 214 12.60 -5.07 4.52
CA ARG A 214 11.72 -3.89 4.72
C ARG A 214 11.09 -3.38 3.44
N VAL A 215 11.79 -3.56 2.31
CA VAL A 215 11.32 -3.09 1.01
C VAL A 215 10.22 -3.99 0.47
N LEU A 216 10.29 -5.31 0.74
CA LEU A 216 9.30 -6.29 0.29
C LEU A 216 7.92 -6.07 0.91
N GLN A 217 6.87 -6.41 0.17
CA GLN A 217 5.52 -6.54 0.71
C GLN A 217 5.34 -7.88 1.45
N THR A 218 5.93 -8.94 0.92
CA THR A 218 6.00 -10.24 1.57
C THR A 218 6.74 -10.13 2.90
N LYS A 219 6.16 -10.68 3.96
CA LYS A 219 6.73 -10.70 5.30
C LYS A 219 6.96 -12.14 5.76
N GLN A 220 7.99 -12.35 6.57
CA GLN A 220 8.22 -13.64 7.22
C GLN A 220 7.46 -13.72 8.56
N ALA A 221 7.21 -14.94 9.02
CA ALA A 221 6.49 -15.21 10.26
C ALA A 221 7.14 -14.52 11.47
N GLY A 222 6.34 -13.86 12.28
CA GLY A 222 6.75 -13.10 13.45
C GLY A 222 6.16 -13.64 14.75
N PHE A 223 6.59 -13.10 15.89
CA PHE A 223 6.13 -13.53 17.22
C PHE A 223 4.61 -13.36 17.43
N LEU A 224 3.99 -12.36 16.77
CA LEU A 224 2.55 -12.07 16.88
C LEU A 224 1.73 -12.69 15.73
N ARG A 225 2.23 -13.75 15.11
CA ARG A 225 1.62 -14.41 13.95
C ARG A 225 0.15 -14.84 14.17
N ALA A 226 -0.23 -15.18 15.40
CA ALA A 226 -1.62 -15.51 15.73
C ALA A 226 -2.63 -14.37 15.46
N ILE A 227 -2.14 -13.13 15.33
CA ILE A 227 -2.95 -11.93 15.14
C ILE A 227 -2.73 -11.31 13.74
N ILE A 228 -1.55 -11.56 13.10
CA ILE A 228 -1.19 -10.99 11.80
C ILE A 228 -1.05 -12.12 10.77
N GLN A 229 -1.94 -12.18 9.80
CA GLN A 229 -1.89 -13.12 8.66
C GLN A 229 -1.22 -12.50 7.42
N ARG A 230 -0.13 -11.74 7.58
CA ARG A 230 0.61 -11.13 6.45
C ARG A 230 1.81 -11.95 5.99
N ASP A 231 2.04 -13.08 6.59
CA ASP A 231 3.14 -14.01 6.38
C ASP A 231 2.76 -15.22 5.52
N THR A 232 1.59 -15.17 4.89
CA THR A 232 1.11 -16.23 4.01
C THR A 232 1.83 -16.16 2.66
N PHE A 233 2.28 -17.32 2.16
CA PHE A 233 2.93 -17.40 0.86
C PHE A 233 1.92 -17.10 -0.27
N ASN A 234 2.29 -16.19 -1.16
CA ASN A 234 1.58 -15.87 -2.39
C ASN A 234 2.61 -15.66 -3.52
N SER A 235 2.50 -16.47 -4.58
CA SER A 235 3.44 -16.44 -5.69
C SER A 235 3.43 -15.12 -6.46
N ASP A 236 2.25 -14.53 -6.66
CA ASP A 236 2.10 -13.28 -7.39
C ASP A 236 2.72 -12.12 -6.62
N GLN A 237 2.61 -12.15 -5.29
CA GLN A 237 3.24 -11.17 -4.43
C GLN A 237 4.77 -11.29 -4.43
N VAL A 238 5.31 -12.51 -4.53
CA VAL A 238 6.74 -12.74 -4.67
C VAL A 238 7.26 -12.21 -6.00
N GLU A 239 6.52 -12.40 -7.11
CA GLU A 239 6.86 -11.81 -8.40
C GLU A 239 6.82 -10.28 -8.37
N TYR A 240 5.83 -9.71 -7.71
CA TYR A 240 5.76 -8.26 -7.48
C TYR A 240 6.95 -7.75 -6.65
N ASP A 241 7.38 -8.50 -5.64
CA ASP A 241 8.53 -8.16 -4.81
C ASP A 241 9.85 -8.16 -5.59
N LYS A 242 10.00 -8.98 -6.64
CA LYS A 242 11.15 -8.89 -7.55
C LYS A 242 11.24 -7.52 -8.21
N GLN A 243 10.10 -6.99 -8.69
CA GLN A 243 10.07 -5.67 -9.31
C GLN A 243 10.37 -4.58 -8.27
N ILE A 244 9.79 -4.67 -7.07
CA ILE A 244 10.08 -3.73 -5.97
C ILE A 244 11.59 -3.71 -5.63
N LEU A 245 12.23 -4.87 -5.53
CA LEU A 245 13.66 -4.95 -5.27
C LEU A 245 14.48 -4.30 -6.39
N LYS A 246 14.14 -4.57 -7.63
CA LYS A 246 14.79 -3.95 -8.79
C LYS A 246 14.66 -2.43 -8.75
N ASP A 247 13.46 -1.92 -8.53
CA ASP A 247 13.19 -0.49 -8.47
C ASP A 247 13.91 0.17 -7.28
N PHE A 248 13.95 -0.52 -6.13
CA PHE A 248 14.73 -0.08 -4.98
C PHE A 248 16.21 0.07 -5.31
N TYR A 249 16.84 -0.95 -5.88
CA TYR A 249 18.25 -0.89 -6.25
C TYR A 249 18.52 0.20 -7.30
N GLN A 250 17.67 0.32 -8.30
CA GLN A 250 17.78 1.36 -9.32
C GLN A 250 17.65 2.77 -8.72
N SER A 251 16.76 2.96 -7.76
CA SER A 251 16.62 4.24 -7.02
C SER A 251 17.86 4.59 -6.19
N LYS A 252 18.76 3.63 -5.95
CA LYS A 252 20.02 3.78 -5.23
C LYS A 252 21.25 3.76 -6.15
N GLY A 253 21.04 3.92 -7.45
CA GLY A 253 22.11 4.02 -8.45
C GLY A 253 22.60 2.68 -9.01
N PHE A 254 22.05 1.57 -8.62
CA PHE A 254 22.42 0.24 -9.13
C PHE A 254 21.58 -0.11 -10.34
N ILE A 255 21.90 0.50 -11.49
CA ILE A 255 21.09 0.39 -12.71
C ILE A 255 21.07 -1.02 -13.31
N ASP A 256 22.14 -1.81 -13.09
CA ASP A 256 22.28 -3.18 -13.56
C ASP A 256 21.71 -4.21 -12.58
N ALA A 257 21.10 -3.74 -11.49
CA ALA A 257 20.54 -4.63 -10.49
C ALA A 257 19.40 -5.47 -11.06
N ARG A 258 19.45 -6.75 -10.78
CA ARG A 258 18.42 -7.71 -11.19
C ARG A 258 18.28 -8.82 -10.18
N VAL A 259 17.09 -9.34 -10.07
CA VAL A 259 16.78 -10.57 -9.38
C VAL A 259 16.91 -11.69 -10.40
N ASN A 260 17.92 -12.54 -10.26
CA ASN A 260 18.17 -13.63 -11.19
C ASN A 260 17.14 -14.75 -11.04
N ASP A 261 16.84 -15.10 -9.80
CA ASP A 261 15.97 -16.21 -9.43
C ASP A 261 15.38 -16.00 -8.03
N VAL A 262 14.20 -16.54 -7.79
CA VAL A 262 13.62 -16.65 -6.45
C VAL A 262 13.24 -18.10 -6.23
N LYS A 263 13.85 -18.71 -5.24
CA LYS A 263 13.54 -20.07 -4.81
C LYS A 263 12.61 -20.02 -3.62
N ALA A 264 11.48 -20.67 -3.73
CA ALA A 264 10.55 -20.91 -2.65
C ALA A 264 10.59 -22.41 -2.34
N GLU A 265 11.19 -22.77 -1.24
CA GLU A 265 11.35 -24.17 -0.80
C GLU A 265 10.42 -24.41 0.39
N LEU A 266 9.57 -25.44 0.28
CA LEU A 266 8.69 -25.87 1.37
C LEU A 266 9.53 -26.64 2.39
N ALA A 267 9.36 -26.35 3.68
CA ALA A 267 9.99 -27.10 4.75
C ALA A 267 9.60 -28.58 4.68
N GLU A 268 10.49 -29.48 5.13
CA GLU A 268 10.21 -30.93 5.15
C GLU A 268 8.96 -31.27 5.95
N GLU A 269 8.69 -30.54 7.02
CA GLU A 269 7.49 -30.66 7.86
C GLU A 269 6.23 -30.05 7.21
N ARG A 270 6.36 -29.41 6.04
CA ARG A 270 5.29 -28.75 5.25
C ARG A 270 4.53 -27.65 6.01
N ASP A 271 5.13 -27.04 7.00
CA ASP A 271 4.55 -26.00 7.83
C ASP A 271 5.04 -24.59 7.48
N GLY A 272 6.09 -24.44 6.66
CA GLY A 272 6.63 -23.15 6.28
C GLY A 272 7.38 -23.11 4.95
N TYR A 273 7.51 -21.92 4.36
CA TYR A 273 8.31 -21.65 3.17
C TYR A 273 9.61 -20.91 3.51
N PHE A 274 10.70 -21.35 2.91
CA PHE A 274 11.95 -20.63 2.84
C PHE A 274 12.05 -19.94 1.48
N ILE A 275 12.07 -18.60 1.47
CA ILE A 275 12.18 -17.83 0.22
C ILE A 275 13.59 -17.27 0.12
N THR A 276 14.28 -17.56 -0.97
CA THR A 276 15.63 -17.04 -1.23
C THR A 276 15.64 -16.24 -2.53
N PHE A 277 15.91 -14.94 -2.42
CA PHE A 277 16.11 -14.04 -3.57
C PHE A 277 17.58 -14.05 -3.97
N ASN A 278 17.88 -14.50 -5.17
CA ASN A 278 19.23 -14.46 -5.75
C ASN A 278 19.41 -13.18 -6.57
N LEU A 279 20.24 -12.28 -6.07
CA LEU A 279 20.41 -10.93 -6.58
C LEU A 279 21.76 -10.78 -7.30
N ARG A 280 21.79 -9.90 -8.28
CA ARG A 280 23.00 -9.31 -8.83
C ARG A 280 22.88 -7.81 -8.77
N GLU A 281 23.67 -7.14 -7.90
CA GLU A 281 23.56 -5.70 -7.63
C GLU A 281 24.16 -4.87 -8.77
N GLY A 282 25.29 -5.30 -9.34
CA GLY A 282 26.05 -4.48 -10.26
C GLY A 282 26.84 -3.38 -9.57
N GLN A 283 27.22 -2.35 -10.31
CA GLN A 283 27.93 -1.18 -9.80
C GLN A 283 26.97 -0.03 -9.51
N GLN A 284 27.32 0.79 -8.51
CA GLN A 284 26.57 2.01 -8.19
C GLN A 284 27.04 3.16 -9.08
N PHE A 285 26.11 3.78 -9.79
CA PHE A 285 26.34 4.93 -10.63
C PHE A 285 25.93 6.24 -9.96
N ARG A 286 26.60 7.30 -10.36
CA ARG A 286 26.30 8.68 -9.98
C ARG A 286 25.96 9.50 -11.20
N PHE A 287 25.29 10.62 -11.01
CA PHE A 287 25.10 11.58 -12.09
C PHE A 287 26.44 12.21 -12.48
N GLY A 288 26.75 12.15 -13.76
CA GLY A 288 27.85 12.89 -14.37
C GLY A 288 27.38 14.27 -14.84
N LYS A 289 27.74 14.62 -16.08
CA LYS A 289 27.39 15.91 -16.67
C LYS A 289 25.91 15.95 -17.03
N ILE A 290 25.23 17.03 -16.64
CA ILE A 290 23.85 17.32 -17.02
C ILE A 290 23.86 18.45 -18.06
N SER A 291 23.25 18.21 -19.21
CA SER A 291 23.21 19.15 -20.32
C SER A 291 21.89 19.11 -21.06
N ALA A 292 21.63 20.12 -21.86
CA ALA A 292 20.50 20.15 -22.77
C ALA A 292 21.00 20.52 -24.16
N THR A 293 20.36 19.99 -25.21
CA THR A 293 20.60 20.29 -26.61
C THR A 293 19.28 20.55 -27.32
N SER A 294 19.30 21.40 -28.35
CA SER A 294 18.11 21.67 -29.15
C SER A 294 18.49 21.99 -30.59
N ASP A 295 17.69 21.51 -31.51
CA ASP A 295 17.78 21.84 -32.96
C ASP A 295 16.83 23.01 -33.29
N LEU A 296 16.07 23.53 -32.32
CA LEU A 296 15.08 24.57 -32.52
C LEU A 296 15.70 25.96 -32.31
N PRO A 297 15.62 26.88 -33.32
CA PRO A 297 16.28 28.18 -33.25
C PRO A 297 15.80 29.09 -32.10
N ASN A 298 14.57 28.88 -31.64
CA ASN A 298 13.96 29.71 -30.58
C ASN A 298 14.11 29.10 -29.18
N VAL A 299 14.86 28.01 -29.02
CA VAL A 299 15.04 27.32 -27.75
C VAL A 299 16.50 27.47 -27.30
N ASN A 300 16.69 28.07 -26.12
CA ASN A 300 18.03 28.21 -25.53
C ASN A 300 18.32 27.02 -24.60
N PRO A 301 19.15 26.05 -25.00
CA PRO A 301 19.40 24.85 -24.19
C PRO A 301 20.02 25.15 -22.82
N LYS A 302 20.79 26.24 -22.70
CA LYS A 302 21.43 26.61 -21.42
C LYS A 302 20.44 26.97 -20.32
N GLU A 303 19.31 27.53 -20.68
CA GLU A 303 18.24 27.86 -19.71
C GLU A 303 17.57 26.59 -19.18
N PHE A 304 17.37 25.59 -20.04
CA PHE A 304 16.81 24.32 -19.64
C PHE A 304 17.80 23.52 -18.78
N SER A 305 19.08 23.47 -19.13
CA SER A 305 20.08 22.81 -18.28
C SER A 305 20.22 23.49 -16.90
N ALA A 306 20.11 24.82 -16.85
CA ALA A 306 20.14 25.57 -15.58
C ALA A 306 18.90 25.36 -14.70
N ALA A 307 17.77 24.98 -15.28
CA ALA A 307 16.52 24.68 -14.57
C ALA A 307 16.49 23.26 -13.99
N SER A 308 17.44 22.40 -14.36
CA SER A 308 17.58 21.06 -13.76
C SER A 308 17.93 21.18 -12.29
N LYS A 309 17.31 20.34 -11.46
CA LYS A 309 17.64 20.20 -10.03
C LYS A 309 18.58 19.02 -9.74
N ILE A 310 18.93 18.24 -10.75
CA ILE A 310 19.88 17.13 -10.62
C ILE A 310 21.27 17.72 -10.35
N LYS A 311 21.93 17.23 -9.29
CA LYS A 311 23.29 17.63 -8.95
C LYS A 311 24.29 16.62 -9.48
N GLU A 312 25.33 17.11 -10.12
CA GLU A 312 26.49 16.27 -10.51
C GLU A 312 27.08 15.59 -9.26
N ASN A 313 27.55 14.35 -9.44
CA ASN A 313 28.08 13.47 -8.40
C ASN A 313 27.05 12.97 -7.34
N SER A 314 25.76 13.35 -7.42
CA SER A 314 24.74 12.70 -6.61
C SER A 314 24.47 11.26 -7.12
N VAL A 315 23.93 10.40 -6.28
CA VAL A 315 23.56 9.03 -6.65
C VAL A 315 22.53 9.07 -7.80
N PHE A 316 22.75 8.30 -8.84
CA PHE A 316 21.83 8.23 -9.97
C PHE A 316 20.49 7.63 -9.52
N ALA A 317 19.39 8.27 -9.89
CA ALA A 317 18.04 7.77 -9.71
C ALA A 317 17.20 8.08 -10.96
N PRO A 318 16.61 7.08 -11.62
CA PRO A 318 15.75 7.30 -12.78
C PRO A 318 14.62 8.29 -12.54
N LEU A 319 14.03 8.25 -11.35
CA LEU A 319 12.95 9.15 -10.95
C LEU A 319 13.37 10.63 -10.97
N ASP A 320 14.61 10.95 -10.64
CA ASP A 320 15.11 12.33 -10.69
C ASP A 320 15.16 12.85 -12.13
N VAL A 321 15.50 11.99 -13.09
CA VAL A 321 15.47 12.32 -14.51
C VAL A 321 14.05 12.60 -14.98
N GLU A 322 13.08 11.74 -14.60
CA GLU A 322 11.67 11.94 -14.93
C GLU A 322 11.10 13.23 -14.30
N ASN A 323 11.42 13.50 -13.04
CA ASN A 323 11.00 14.72 -12.36
C ASN A 323 11.59 15.97 -13.05
N ASP A 324 12.83 15.90 -13.53
CA ASP A 324 13.43 16.99 -14.27
C ASP A 324 12.78 17.19 -15.62
N ILE A 325 12.46 16.12 -16.35
CA ILE A 325 11.73 16.25 -17.62
C ILE A 325 10.40 17.00 -17.39
N VAL A 326 9.61 16.60 -16.39
CA VAL A 326 8.36 17.28 -16.05
C VAL A 326 8.61 18.77 -15.77
N ARG A 327 9.66 19.10 -15.02
CA ARG A 327 10.03 20.50 -14.69
C ARG A 327 10.40 21.29 -15.94
N LEU A 328 11.16 20.69 -16.83
CA LEU A 328 11.59 21.31 -18.08
C LEU A 328 10.42 21.49 -19.07
N GLU A 329 9.48 20.54 -19.12
CA GLU A 329 8.25 20.66 -19.88
C GLU A 329 7.39 21.84 -19.35
N TYR A 330 7.30 22.01 -18.03
CA TYR A 330 6.67 23.17 -17.42
C TYR A 330 7.34 24.49 -17.78
N LEU A 331 8.67 24.49 -17.81
CA LEU A 331 9.43 25.67 -18.25
C LEU A 331 9.11 25.98 -19.71
N ALA A 332 9.03 24.97 -20.58
CA ALA A 332 8.68 25.11 -21.98
C ALA A 332 7.29 25.75 -22.14
N LEU A 333 6.28 25.21 -21.46
CA LEU A 333 4.90 25.76 -21.49
C LEU A 333 4.85 27.23 -21.08
N ARG A 334 5.54 27.60 -19.97
CA ARG A 334 5.60 29.01 -19.53
C ARG A 334 6.27 29.93 -20.53
N LYS A 335 7.09 29.40 -21.43
CA LYS A 335 7.73 30.13 -22.53
C LYS A 335 6.92 30.12 -23.84
N GLY A 336 5.74 29.51 -23.84
CA GLY A 336 4.89 29.38 -25.03
C GLY A 336 5.39 28.32 -26.03
N LEU A 337 6.23 27.36 -25.57
CA LEU A 337 6.76 26.27 -26.39
C LEU A 337 5.88 25.01 -26.22
N GLU A 338 4.65 25.05 -26.71
CA GLU A 338 3.59 24.07 -26.43
C GLU A 338 3.87 22.66 -26.93
N PHE A 339 4.61 22.50 -28.03
CA PHE A 339 4.90 21.20 -28.63
C PHE A 339 6.37 20.82 -28.50
N LEU A 340 7.01 21.19 -27.39
CA LEU A 340 8.37 20.80 -27.11
C LEU A 340 8.39 19.41 -26.50
N LYS A 341 9.04 18.45 -27.18
CA LYS A 341 9.30 17.11 -26.65
C LYS A 341 10.68 17.07 -26.01
N ILE A 342 10.75 16.65 -24.77
CA ILE A 342 12.01 16.50 -24.03
C ILE A 342 12.30 15.01 -23.86
N THR A 343 13.42 14.58 -24.44
CA THR A 343 13.83 13.18 -24.37
C THR A 343 15.20 13.08 -23.68
N PRO A 344 15.35 12.29 -22.61
CA PRO A 344 16.64 12.12 -21.98
C PRO A 344 17.50 11.18 -22.82
N ARG A 345 18.71 11.62 -23.18
CA ARG A 345 19.75 10.76 -23.71
C ARG A 345 20.73 10.44 -22.60
N ILE A 346 20.80 9.17 -22.26
CA ILE A 346 21.62 8.66 -21.16
C ILE A 346 22.88 8.07 -21.75
N ALA A 347 24.05 8.64 -21.40
CA ALA A 347 25.36 8.13 -21.78
C ALA A 347 26.07 7.58 -20.54
N ARG A 348 26.40 6.31 -20.58
CA ARG A 348 27.03 5.58 -19.48
C ARG A 348 28.54 5.63 -19.61
N ASP A 349 29.21 5.97 -18.50
CA ASP A 349 30.65 5.90 -18.32
C ASP A 349 30.97 4.87 -17.23
N ASP A 350 31.26 3.65 -17.67
CA ASP A 350 31.55 2.52 -16.78
C ASP A 350 32.87 2.68 -16.02
N ALA A 351 33.83 3.36 -16.62
CA ALA A 351 35.15 3.54 -16.01
C ALA A 351 35.11 4.45 -14.80
N ASN A 352 34.30 5.51 -14.87
CA ASN A 352 34.13 6.47 -13.79
C ASN A 352 32.84 6.27 -12.98
N GLN A 353 32.02 5.27 -13.33
CA GLN A 353 30.71 4.99 -12.70
C GLN A 353 29.76 6.20 -12.76
N LEU A 354 29.76 6.91 -13.89
CA LEU A 354 28.96 8.10 -14.12
C LEU A 354 27.89 7.86 -15.19
N ILE A 355 26.76 8.52 -14.99
CA ILE A 355 25.67 8.62 -15.97
C ILE A 355 25.53 10.07 -16.38
N ASN A 356 25.92 10.37 -17.62
CA ASN A 356 25.69 11.67 -18.21
C ASN A 356 24.30 11.73 -18.81
N VAL A 357 23.55 12.79 -18.52
CA VAL A 357 22.20 12.98 -19.01
C VAL A 357 22.17 14.22 -19.90
N THR A 358 21.73 14.04 -21.15
CA THR A 358 21.50 15.13 -22.08
C THR A 358 20.02 15.18 -22.42
N PHE A 359 19.36 16.27 -22.07
CA PHE A 359 17.96 16.51 -22.44
C PHE A 359 17.90 17.03 -23.87
N GLU A 360 17.40 16.23 -24.79
CA GLU A 360 17.18 16.62 -26.18
C GLU A 360 15.81 17.30 -26.31
N LEU A 361 15.85 18.57 -26.69
CA LEU A 361 14.68 19.43 -26.87
C LEU A 361 14.33 19.45 -28.36
N THR A 362 13.34 18.69 -28.76
CA THR A 362 12.91 18.51 -30.15
C THR A 362 11.47 18.94 -30.35
N ARG A 363 11.07 19.13 -31.58
CA ARG A 363 9.67 19.40 -31.90
C ARG A 363 8.86 18.13 -31.76
N GLY A 364 7.88 18.11 -30.89
CA GLY A 364 6.90 17.04 -30.75
C GLY A 364 5.83 17.06 -31.84
N ALA A 365 5.01 16.02 -31.90
CA ALA A 365 3.85 15.99 -32.75
C ALA A 365 2.86 17.10 -32.34
N ARG A 366 2.30 17.79 -33.32
CA ARG A 366 1.26 18.79 -33.10
C ARG A 366 -0.06 18.06 -32.98
N GLN A 367 -0.36 17.61 -31.78
CA GLN A 367 -1.60 16.92 -31.47
C GLN A 367 -2.34 17.67 -30.36
N PHE A 368 -3.67 17.78 -30.49
CA PHE A 368 -4.55 18.44 -29.55
C PHE A 368 -5.56 17.45 -28.98
N VAL A 369 -5.97 17.66 -27.76
CA VAL A 369 -7.05 16.86 -27.14
C VAL A 369 -8.38 17.26 -27.78
N GLU A 370 -9.00 16.33 -28.49
CA GLU A 370 -10.32 16.55 -29.08
C GLU A 370 -11.40 16.44 -28.01
N ARG A 371 -11.35 15.36 -27.24
CA ARG A 371 -12.35 15.05 -26.20
C ARG A 371 -11.78 14.15 -25.12
N ILE A 372 -12.30 14.31 -23.92
CA ILE A 372 -12.04 13.43 -22.78
C ILE A 372 -13.34 12.69 -22.44
N ASN A 373 -13.41 11.40 -22.74
CA ASN A 373 -14.52 10.53 -22.39
C ASN A 373 -14.28 9.91 -21.02
N ILE A 374 -15.30 9.91 -20.16
CA ILE A 374 -15.21 9.32 -18.82
C ILE A 374 -16.32 8.29 -18.69
N GLU A 375 -15.95 7.09 -18.27
CA GLU A 375 -16.85 5.94 -18.14
C GLU A 375 -16.63 5.23 -16.81
N GLY A 376 -17.70 4.61 -16.27
CA GLY A 376 -17.66 3.82 -15.03
C GLY A 376 -17.90 4.62 -13.75
N ASN A 377 -18.09 5.93 -13.83
CA ASN A 377 -18.40 6.81 -12.70
C ASN A 377 -19.92 6.93 -12.48
N THR A 378 -20.51 5.96 -11.83
CA THR A 378 -21.96 5.90 -11.60
C THR A 378 -22.42 6.80 -10.44
N GLY A 379 -21.63 6.92 -9.39
CA GLY A 379 -21.89 7.72 -8.20
C GLY A 379 -21.08 9.02 -8.14
N THR A 380 -19.97 9.11 -8.88
CA THR A 380 -19.07 10.27 -8.89
C THR A 380 -19.33 11.15 -10.11
N LEU A 381 -19.49 12.45 -9.92
CA LEU A 381 -19.72 13.38 -11.03
C LEU A 381 -18.45 13.51 -11.90
N ASP A 382 -18.62 13.61 -13.23
CA ASP A 382 -17.55 13.80 -14.23
C ASP A 382 -16.54 14.86 -13.83
N ARG A 383 -17.03 16.00 -13.35
CA ARG A 383 -16.18 17.13 -12.93
C ARG A 383 -15.16 16.75 -11.86
N VAL A 384 -15.45 15.72 -11.03
CA VAL A 384 -14.54 15.25 -9.99
C VAL A 384 -13.33 14.53 -10.61
N ILE A 385 -13.52 13.85 -11.72
CA ILE A 385 -12.44 13.20 -12.47
C ILE A 385 -11.72 14.24 -13.33
N ARG A 386 -12.46 15.10 -14.02
CA ARG A 386 -11.91 16.15 -14.89
C ARG A 386 -10.96 17.10 -14.16
N ARG A 387 -11.21 17.43 -12.90
CA ARG A 387 -10.32 18.32 -12.12
C ARG A 387 -8.89 17.80 -11.94
N TYR A 388 -8.65 16.49 -12.11
CA TYR A 388 -7.31 15.93 -12.04
C TYR A 388 -6.52 16.09 -13.33
N PHE A 389 -7.20 16.43 -14.43
CA PHE A 389 -6.55 16.79 -15.67
C PHE A 389 -6.04 18.23 -15.59
N ARG A 390 -4.82 18.44 -16.09
CA ARG A 390 -4.26 19.78 -16.30
C ARG A 390 -4.51 20.26 -17.72
N THR A 391 -4.84 19.32 -18.59
CA THR A 391 -5.10 19.49 -20.01
C THR A 391 -6.60 19.47 -20.22
N ALA A 392 -7.15 20.48 -20.90
CA ALA A 392 -8.53 20.56 -21.32
C ALA A 392 -8.69 20.15 -22.80
N GLU A 393 -9.92 19.99 -23.23
CA GLU A 393 -10.26 19.79 -24.63
C GLU A 393 -9.85 21.05 -25.45
N GLY A 394 -9.09 20.82 -26.52
CA GLY A 394 -8.46 21.88 -27.33
C GLY A 394 -7.00 22.18 -26.96
N ASP A 395 -6.51 21.72 -25.81
CA ASP A 395 -5.12 21.91 -25.40
C ASP A 395 -4.16 20.94 -26.11
N PRO A 396 -2.86 21.25 -26.16
CA PRO A 396 -1.83 20.33 -26.66
C PRO A 396 -1.81 19.01 -25.89
N PHE A 397 -1.77 17.90 -26.62
CA PHE A 397 -1.71 16.56 -26.02
C PHE A 397 -0.31 16.25 -25.50
N ASN A 398 -0.22 15.87 -24.22
CA ASN A 398 1.02 15.40 -23.57
C ASN A 398 0.80 14.02 -22.93
N PRO A 399 1.38 12.92 -23.48
CA PRO A 399 1.22 11.57 -22.95
C PRO A 399 1.69 11.42 -21.48
N ARG A 400 2.72 12.17 -21.06
CA ARG A 400 3.21 12.15 -19.67
C ARG A 400 2.19 12.75 -18.70
N ASP A 401 1.57 13.88 -19.08
CA ASP A 401 0.54 14.48 -18.21
C ASP A 401 -0.67 13.56 -18.05
N ILE A 402 -1.01 12.81 -19.10
CA ILE A 402 -2.04 11.77 -19.04
C ILE A 402 -1.67 10.65 -18.06
N GLY A 403 -0.43 10.14 -18.11
CA GLY A 403 0.09 9.15 -17.15
C GLY A 403 0.10 9.69 -15.72
N ALA A 404 0.52 10.95 -15.53
CA ALA A 404 0.48 11.63 -14.24
C ALA A 404 -0.97 11.83 -13.75
N THR A 405 -1.92 12.11 -14.67
CA THR A 405 -3.34 12.24 -14.37
C THR A 405 -3.91 10.92 -13.84
N ALA A 406 -3.61 9.80 -14.47
CA ALA A 406 -4.00 8.48 -13.96
C ALA A 406 -3.51 8.26 -12.52
N SER A 407 -2.27 8.63 -12.24
CA SER A 407 -1.70 8.55 -10.89
C SER A 407 -2.40 9.48 -9.90
N ARG A 408 -2.74 10.72 -10.27
CA ARG A 408 -3.50 11.66 -9.43
C ARG A 408 -4.91 11.13 -9.13
N ILE A 409 -5.60 10.57 -10.13
CA ILE A 409 -6.94 9.99 -9.93
C ILE A 409 -6.86 8.76 -9.00
N ARG A 410 -5.87 7.85 -9.19
CA ARG A 410 -5.65 6.71 -8.27
C ARG A 410 -5.34 7.18 -6.84
N ALA A 411 -4.50 8.20 -6.71
CA ALA A 411 -4.12 8.77 -5.40
C ALA A 411 -5.31 9.43 -4.67
N SER A 412 -6.36 9.82 -5.36
CA SER A 412 -7.59 10.35 -4.74
C SER A 412 -8.23 9.35 -3.78
N GLY A 413 -8.05 8.07 -4.06
CA GLY A 413 -8.63 6.98 -3.29
C GLY A 413 -10.13 6.81 -3.50
N LEU A 414 -10.72 7.41 -4.53
CA LEU A 414 -12.15 7.29 -4.89
C LEU A 414 -12.44 6.06 -5.75
N PHE A 415 -11.43 5.54 -6.45
CA PHE A 415 -11.56 4.48 -7.44
C PHE A 415 -10.70 3.28 -7.08
N ALA A 416 -11.22 2.08 -7.34
CA ALA A 416 -10.50 0.82 -7.19
C ALA A 416 -9.55 0.59 -8.38
N ASN A 417 -10.01 0.95 -9.59
CA ASN A 417 -9.20 0.91 -10.79
C ASN A 417 -9.37 2.19 -11.61
N VAL A 418 -8.30 2.59 -12.30
CA VAL A 418 -8.27 3.74 -13.21
C VAL A 418 -7.41 3.35 -14.40
N ASP A 419 -8.01 3.28 -15.56
CA ASP A 419 -7.33 3.08 -16.83
C ASP A 419 -7.55 4.29 -17.73
N ILE A 420 -6.46 4.82 -18.27
CA ILE A 420 -6.51 5.95 -19.21
C ILE A 420 -5.74 5.55 -20.46
N SER A 421 -6.45 5.58 -21.57
CA SER A 421 -5.89 5.32 -22.89
C SER A 421 -6.11 6.52 -23.82
N SER A 422 -5.34 6.57 -24.88
CA SER A 422 -5.51 7.58 -25.93
C SER A 422 -5.66 6.89 -27.28
N ARG A 423 -6.52 7.41 -28.11
CA ARG A 423 -6.73 6.95 -29.49
C ARG A 423 -6.83 8.13 -30.47
N ASP A 424 -6.64 7.84 -31.73
CA ASP A 424 -6.75 8.88 -32.78
C ASP A 424 -8.16 9.49 -32.79
N GLY A 425 -8.20 10.80 -32.96
CA GLY A 425 -9.43 11.57 -33.08
C GLY A 425 -9.97 11.68 -34.51
N SER A 426 -10.76 12.70 -34.76
CA SER A 426 -11.38 12.94 -36.09
C SER A 426 -10.38 13.36 -37.16
N SER A 427 -9.16 13.75 -36.79
CA SER A 427 -8.05 14.07 -37.67
C SER A 427 -6.72 13.58 -37.09
N SER A 428 -5.65 13.52 -37.91
CA SER A 428 -4.30 13.14 -37.49
C SER A 428 -3.66 14.08 -36.46
N GLU A 429 -4.20 15.29 -36.30
CA GLU A 429 -3.77 16.27 -35.30
C GLU A 429 -4.64 16.22 -34.01
N GLN A 430 -5.57 15.29 -33.91
CA GLN A 430 -6.49 15.19 -32.78
C GLN A 430 -6.39 13.84 -32.10
N VAL A 431 -6.53 13.85 -30.76
CA VAL A 431 -6.47 12.66 -29.90
C VAL A 431 -7.66 12.67 -28.96
N ILE A 432 -8.35 11.54 -28.84
CA ILE A 432 -9.40 11.31 -27.86
C ILE A 432 -8.78 10.58 -26.67
N ILE A 433 -9.08 11.06 -25.47
CA ILE A 433 -8.66 10.43 -24.21
C ILE A 433 -9.86 9.68 -23.64
N ASP A 434 -9.72 8.37 -23.48
CA ASP A 434 -10.73 7.52 -22.87
C ASP A 434 -10.28 7.16 -21.43
N VAL A 435 -11.14 7.45 -20.44
CA VAL A 435 -10.91 7.26 -19.01
C VAL A 435 -11.93 6.28 -18.50
N ALA A 436 -11.49 5.06 -18.19
CA ALA A 436 -12.32 4.04 -17.56
C ALA A 436 -11.99 3.95 -16.07
N VAL A 437 -13.00 4.12 -15.22
CA VAL A 437 -12.84 4.04 -13.78
C VAL A 437 -13.76 2.96 -13.18
N THR A 438 -13.31 2.37 -12.09
CA THR A 438 -14.15 1.49 -11.24
C THR A 438 -14.23 2.12 -9.86
N GLU A 439 -15.42 2.50 -9.44
CA GLU A 439 -15.64 3.11 -8.13
C GLU A 439 -15.45 2.11 -7.00
N LYS A 440 -15.09 2.62 -5.83
CA LYS A 440 -15.06 1.84 -4.59
C LYS A 440 -15.83 2.54 -3.48
N ALA A 441 -16.15 1.82 -2.42
CA ALA A 441 -16.73 2.41 -1.22
C ALA A 441 -15.79 3.49 -0.65
N THR A 442 -16.31 4.72 -0.46
CA THR A 442 -15.57 5.90 0.01
C THR A 442 -15.89 6.26 1.46
N GLY A 443 -16.95 5.67 2.01
CA GLY A 443 -17.31 5.77 3.41
C GLY A 443 -16.45 4.88 4.30
N SER A 444 -16.09 5.38 5.47
CA SER A 444 -15.35 4.63 6.51
C SER A 444 -15.93 4.91 7.89
N LEU A 445 -16.01 3.90 8.71
CA LEU A 445 -16.32 4.00 10.13
C LEU A 445 -15.17 3.36 10.89
N SER A 446 -14.48 4.15 11.72
CA SER A 446 -13.35 3.70 12.51
C SER A 446 -13.67 3.79 13.99
N LEU A 447 -13.37 2.74 14.72
CA LEU A 447 -13.37 2.70 16.17
C LEU A 447 -11.92 2.61 16.63
N GLY A 448 -11.49 3.52 17.50
CA GLY A 448 -10.13 3.57 18.01
C GLY A 448 -10.11 3.63 19.52
N GLY A 449 -9.01 3.14 20.10
CA GLY A 449 -8.69 3.30 21.52
C GLY A 449 -7.28 3.82 21.67
N SER A 450 -7.02 4.59 22.71
CA SER A 450 -5.70 5.03 23.09
C SER A 450 -5.52 4.95 24.59
N TYR A 451 -4.28 4.75 25.00
CA TYR A 451 -3.90 4.85 26.40
C TYR A 451 -2.52 5.49 26.49
N SER A 452 -2.41 6.41 27.43
CA SER A 452 -1.11 7.01 27.79
C SER A 452 -1.10 7.17 29.32
N SER A 453 0.04 6.91 29.93
CA SER A 453 0.22 7.17 31.38
C SER A 453 0.06 8.65 31.73
N ALA A 454 0.26 9.53 30.74
CA ALA A 454 0.11 10.97 30.90
C ALA A 454 -1.30 11.51 30.65
N GLN A 455 -2.14 10.81 29.88
CA GLN A 455 -3.47 11.31 29.45
C GLN A 455 -4.62 10.33 29.73
N GLY A 456 -4.32 9.20 30.39
CA GLY A 456 -5.32 8.19 30.72
C GLY A 456 -5.85 7.43 29.51
N PHE A 457 -7.06 6.93 29.62
CA PHE A 457 -7.75 6.15 28.61
C PHE A 457 -8.54 7.05 27.67
N GLY A 458 -8.50 6.75 26.36
CA GLY A 458 -9.29 7.45 25.35
C GLY A 458 -9.94 6.47 24.38
N ALA A 459 -11.14 6.80 23.93
CA ALA A 459 -11.84 6.11 22.86
C ALA A 459 -12.22 7.11 21.76
N ALA A 460 -12.21 6.68 20.51
CA ALA A 460 -12.59 7.50 19.37
C ALA A 460 -13.52 6.73 18.44
N LEU A 461 -14.58 7.38 18.00
CA LEU A 461 -15.45 6.94 16.92
C LEU A 461 -15.33 7.98 15.80
N GLU A 462 -14.86 7.57 14.65
CA GLU A 462 -14.68 8.46 13.51
C GLU A 462 -15.45 7.93 12.29
N TYR A 463 -16.34 8.75 11.77
CA TYR A 463 -17.00 8.53 10.48
C TYR A 463 -16.37 9.44 9.44
N GLY A 464 -16.00 8.89 8.29
CA GLY A 464 -15.46 9.63 7.18
C GLY A 464 -16.12 9.25 5.87
N GLU A 465 -16.48 10.23 5.05
CA GLU A 465 -16.92 10.06 3.67
C GLU A 465 -16.04 10.93 2.76
N LYS A 466 -15.35 10.30 1.80
CA LYS A 466 -14.41 10.99 0.90
C LYS A 466 -15.06 11.51 -0.40
N ASN A 467 -16.25 11.02 -0.70
CA ASN A 467 -16.98 11.40 -1.91
C ASN A 467 -18.41 11.84 -1.58
N PHE A 468 -18.54 12.74 -0.64
CA PHE A 468 -19.83 13.19 -0.16
C PHE A 468 -20.69 13.71 -1.31
N LEU A 469 -21.87 13.10 -1.48
CA LEU A 469 -22.83 13.36 -2.58
C LEU A 469 -22.21 13.19 -4.00
N GLY A 470 -21.19 12.37 -4.17
CA GLY A 470 -20.55 12.14 -5.47
C GLY A 470 -19.74 13.35 -5.99
N ARG A 471 -19.49 14.34 -5.15
CA ARG A 471 -18.83 15.60 -5.51
C ARG A 471 -17.33 15.62 -5.24
N GLY A 472 -16.77 14.50 -4.74
CA GLY A 472 -15.37 14.43 -4.30
C GLY A 472 -15.05 15.35 -3.14
N GLN A 473 -16.08 15.76 -2.40
CA GLN A 473 -15.99 16.48 -1.13
C GLN A 473 -15.76 15.48 0.00
N SER A 474 -15.08 15.87 1.06
CA SER A 474 -14.97 15.02 2.24
C SER A 474 -15.76 15.58 3.42
N LEU A 475 -16.46 14.68 4.11
CA LEU A 475 -17.12 14.95 5.37
C LEU A 475 -16.53 14.00 6.43
N SER A 476 -16.10 14.53 7.57
CA SER A 476 -15.68 13.71 8.69
C SER A 476 -16.31 14.17 10.00
N LEU A 477 -16.76 13.20 10.78
CA LEU A 477 -17.29 13.37 12.11
C LEU A 477 -16.38 12.59 13.06
N ALA A 478 -15.90 13.22 14.12
CA ALA A 478 -15.12 12.54 15.13
C ALA A 478 -15.72 12.81 16.52
N LEU A 479 -15.93 11.73 17.24
CA LEU A 479 -16.36 11.72 18.64
C LEU A 479 -15.23 11.07 19.43
N LYS A 480 -14.50 11.84 20.21
CA LYS A 480 -13.40 11.37 21.05
C LYS A 480 -13.75 11.63 22.50
N GLY A 481 -13.65 10.61 23.32
CA GLY A 481 -13.88 10.69 24.74
C GLY A 481 -12.78 9.99 25.50
N GLY A 482 -12.39 10.56 26.63
CA GLY A 482 -11.37 9.98 27.49
C GLY A 482 -11.54 10.48 28.93
N THR A 483 -10.61 10.10 29.78
CA THR A 483 -10.62 10.49 31.18
C THR A 483 -10.58 12.00 31.34
N ASP A 484 -9.69 12.65 30.58
CA ASP A 484 -9.37 14.07 30.74
C ASP A 484 -9.79 14.91 29.53
N ASN A 485 -10.26 14.31 28.46
CA ASN A 485 -10.55 15.03 27.23
C ASN A 485 -11.79 14.50 26.53
N GLN A 486 -12.65 15.42 26.07
CA GLN A 486 -13.77 15.15 25.17
C GLN A 486 -13.66 16.09 23.96
N VAL A 487 -13.74 15.53 22.74
CA VAL A 487 -13.68 16.31 21.52
C VAL A 487 -14.74 15.80 20.55
N TYR A 488 -15.66 16.68 20.16
CA TYR A 488 -16.61 16.43 19.10
C TYR A 488 -16.28 17.36 17.95
N SER A 489 -16.04 16.83 16.77
CA SER A 489 -15.68 17.65 15.62
C SER A 489 -16.36 17.22 14.34
N LEU A 490 -16.76 18.23 13.56
CA LEU A 490 -17.25 18.12 12.20
C LEU A 490 -16.23 18.83 11.29
N ARG A 491 -15.78 18.14 10.26
CA ARG A 491 -14.97 18.75 9.20
C ARG A 491 -15.55 18.44 7.84
N PHE A 492 -15.78 19.49 7.06
CA PHE A 492 -16.15 19.41 5.67
C PHE A 492 -15.01 20.00 4.83
N THR A 493 -14.67 19.37 3.70
CA THR A 493 -13.65 19.90 2.79
C THR A 493 -14.07 19.75 1.33
N GLU A 494 -14.06 20.85 0.60
CA GLU A 494 -14.15 20.92 -0.85
C GLU A 494 -12.73 21.13 -1.41
N PRO A 495 -12.11 20.13 -2.02
CA PRO A 495 -10.71 20.24 -2.44
C PRO A 495 -10.48 21.06 -3.71
N SER A 496 -11.53 21.40 -4.44
CA SER A 496 -11.47 22.20 -5.67
C SER A 496 -12.56 23.28 -5.66
N PHE A 497 -12.42 24.22 -4.74
CA PHE A 497 -13.38 25.30 -4.57
C PHE A 497 -13.34 26.26 -5.76
N LEU A 498 -14.52 26.58 -6.31
CA LEU A 498 -14.66 27.39 -7.51
C LEU A 498 -13.89 26.84 -8.72
N TYR A 499 -13.72 25.52 -8.80
CA TYR A 499 -13.04 24.81 -9.90
C TYR A 499 -11.55 25.18 -10.09
N ASN A 500 -10.91 25.68 -9.04
CA ASN A 500 -9.49 26.00 -9.00
C ASN A 500 -8.73 25.05 -8.05
N ASP A 501 -7.40 25.13 -8.05
CA ASP A 501 -6.53 24.47 -7.07
C ASP A 501 -6.66 25.11 -5.66
N LEU A 502 -7.85 25.57 -5.34
CA LEU A 502 -8.23 26.21 -4.10
C LEU A 502 -9.09 25.24 -3.29
N SER A 503 -8.70 24.93 -2.07
CA SER A 503 -9.53 24.12 -1.18
C SER A 503 -10.28 24.99 -0.17
N PHE A 504 -11.55 24.67 0.03
CA PHE A 504 -12.34 25.24 1.12
C PHE A 504 -12.55 24.16 2.20
N SER A 505 -12.30 24.49 3.45
CA SER A 505 -12.59 23.62 4.60
C SER A 505 -13.42 24.38 5.63
N LEU A 506 -14.32 23.68 6.26
CA LEU A 506 -15.08 24.13 7.42
C LEU A 506 -14.80 23.19 8.57
N ASN A 507 -14.31 23.71 9.67
CA ASN A 507 -14.09 22.98 10.92
C ASN A 507 -15.01 23.55 12.00
N ALA A 508 -15.81 22.70 12.64
CA ALA A 508 -16.57 23.01 13.84
C ALA A 508 -16.21 22.00 14.92
N ALA A 509 -15.84 22.47 16.09
CA ALA A 509 -15.41 21.60 17.17
C ALA A 509 -15.91 22.10 18.53
N PHE A 510 -16.27 21.13 19.37
CA PHE A 510 -16.45 21.29 20.80
C PHE A 510 -15.35 20.51 21.51
N ARG A 511 -14.68 21.16 22.46
CA ARG A 511 -13.64 20.53 23.29
C ARG A 511 -13.92 20.82 24.75
N GLN A 512 -13.80 19.79 25.55
CA GLN A 512 -13.74 19.88 26.99
C GLN A 512 -12.49 19.16 27.47
N THR A 513 -11.70 19.81 28.31
CA THR A 513 -10.42 19.27 28.78
C THR A 513 -10.30 19.51 30.29
N ALA A 514 -10.13 18.43 31.03
CA ALA A 514 -9.66 18.50 32.44
C ALA A 514 -8.12 18.68 32.38
N GLN A 515 -7.63 19.66 33.13
CA GLN A 515 -6.21 19.98 33.08
C GLN A 515 -5.45 19.20 34.16
N GLN A 516 -4.40 18.52 33.78
CA GLN A 516 -3.50 17.86 34.74
C GLN A 516 -2.60 18.89 35.41
N ASN A 517 -2.27 18.65 36.68
CA ASN A 517 -1.50 19.56 37.53
C ASN A 517 -2.11 20.97 37.66
N SER A 518 -3.45 21.05 37.59
CA SER A 518 -4.25 22.26 37.78
C SER A 518 -5.70 21.88 38.11
N LEU A 519 -6.32 22.63 38.96
CA LEU A 519 -7.70 22.34 39.45
C LEU A 519 -8.72 23.15 38.65
N PHE A 520 -8.80 22.90 37.32
CA PHE A 520 -9.81 23.53 36.47
C PHE A 520 -10.08 22.73 35.20
N ASP A 521 -11.28 22.91 34.68
CA ASP A 521 -11.71 22.40 33.39
C ASP A 521 -11.86 23.54 32.40
N THR A 522 -11.66 23.22 31.12
CA THR A 522 -11.88 24.17 30.03
C THR A 522 -12.87 23.63 29.01
N THR A 523 -13.72 24.53 28.51
CA THR A 523 -14.63 24.23 27.40
C THR A 523 -14.36 25.22 26.26
N SER A 524 -14.18 24.72 25.04
CA SER A 524 -13.98 25.52 23.84
C SER A 524 -14.95 25.13 22.75
N ILE A 525 -15.61 26.11 22.15
CA ILE A 525 -16.39 26.00 20.92
C ILE A 525 -15.65 26.72 19.81
N ILE A 526 -15.37 26.05 18.72
CA ILE A 526 -14.55 26.55 17.61
C ILE A 526 -15.36 26.43 16.32
N PHE A 527 -15.40 27.51 15.56
CA PHE A 527 -15.92 27.54 14.19
C PHE A 527 -14.90 28.21 13.27
N GLU A 528 -14.41 27.46 12.28
CA GLU A 528 -13.25 27.89 11.48
C GLU A 528 -13.42 27.53 10.00
N PRO A 529 -13.94 28.43 9.16
CA PRO A 529 -13.81 28.34 7.72
C PRO A 529 -12.39 28.70 7.27
N GLN A 530 -11.87 27.95 6.28
CA GLN A 530 -10.50 28.06 5.81
C GLN A 530 -10.45 27.90 4.28
N LEU A 531 -9.58 28.71 3.65
CA LEU A 531 -9.19 28.59 2.25
C LEU A 531 -7.72 28.20 2.15
N GLY A 532 -7.43 27.11 1.42
CA GLY A 532 -6.08 26.61 1.26
C GLY A 532 -5.68 26.56 -0.21
N PHE A 533 -4.46 27.00 -0.52
CA PHE A 533 -3.91 26.99 -1.88
C PHE A 533 -2.42 26.58 -1.87
N PRO A 534 -1.95 25.93 -2.97
CA PRO A 534 -0.55 25.51 -3.08
C PRO A 534 0.38 26.72 -3.24
N VAL A 535 1.56 26.63 -2.65
CA VAL A 535 2.64 27.61 -2.78
C VAL A 535 3.93 26.88 -3.15
N GLY A 536 4.28 26.90 -4.43
CA GLY A 536 5.40 26.11 -4.94
C GLY A 536 5.05 24.63 -5.08
N GLU A 537 6.07 23.76 -5.09
CA GLU A 537 5.92 22.32 -5.31
C GLU A 537 5.47 21.59 -4.02
N ASP A 538 6.05 21.93 -2.86
CA ASP A 538 5.87 21.25 -1.59
C ASP A 538 5.19 22.10 -0.51
N GLY A 539 4.88 23.37 -0.84
CA GLY A 539 4.29 24.32 0.09
C GLY A 539 2.78 24.43 -0.03
N ARG A 540 2.13 24.82 1.07
CA ARG A 540 0.71 25.16 1.13
C ARG A 540 0.47 26.31 2.07
N LEU A 541 -0.33 27.26 1.66
CA LEU A 541 -0.82 28.35 2.50
C LEU A 541 -2.32 28.17 2.73
N ALA A 542 -2.76 28.29 3.95
CA ALA A 542 -4.16 28.25 4.33
C ALA A 542 -4.51 29.51 5.09
N LEU A 543 -5.55 30.22 4.66
CA LEU A 543 -6.10 31.39 5.33
C LEU A 543 -7.37 30.98 6.02
N ARG A 544 -7.56 31.40 7.27
CA ARG A 544 -8.75 31.07 8.06
C ARG A 544 -9.37 32.31 8.67
N ILE A 545 -10.67 32.23 8.84
CA ILE A 545 -11.42 33.08 9.77
C ILE A 545 -11.81 32.17 10.92
N PHE A 546 -11.79 32.64 12.13
CA PHE A 546 -12.17 31.82 13.29
C PHE A 546 -13.06 32.61 14.26
N ASN A 547 -13.97 31.87 14.85
CA ASN A 547 -14.69 32.23 16.07
C ASN A 547 -14.37 31.15 17.11
N LYS A 548 -13.87 31.57 18.25
CA LYS A 548 -13.57 30.69 19.38
C LYS A 548 -14.24 31.27 20.61
N THR A 549 -15.01 30.45 21.32
CA THR A 549 -15.61 30.82 22.60
C THR A 549 -15.09 29.88 23.67
N ASP A 550 -14.51 30.43 24.71
CA ASP A 550 -13.82 29.71 25.78
C ASP A 550 -14.43 29.99 27.12
N ASN A 551 -14.62 28.92 27.90
CA ASN A 551 -15.09 28.98 29.31
C ASN A 551 -14.11 28.19 30.19
N ILE A 552 -13.93 28.67 31.44
CA ILE A 552 -13.11 28.05 32.49
C ILE A 552 -14.00 27.76 33.68
N THR A 553 -13.91 26.54 34.22
CA THR A 553 -14.57 26.13 35.43
C THR A 553 -13.52 25.75 36.46
N ALA A 554 -13.36 26.53 37.50
CA ALA A 554 -12.42 26.28 38.60
C ALA A 554 -13.02 25.34 39.65
N GLU A 555 -12.18 24.54 40.28
CA GLU A 555 -12.55 23.78 41.47
C GLU A 555 -12.47 24.66 42.72
N TYR A 556 -13.11 24.24 43.79
CA TYR A 556 -13.16 25.02 45.07
C TYR A 556 -11.77 25.25 45.67
N THR A 557 -10.80 24.38 45.37
CA THR A 557 -9.43 24.43 45.91
C THR A 557 -8.42 25.01 44.92
N SER A 558 -8.89 25.60 43.81
CA SER A 558 -8.02 26.27 42.83
C SER A 558 -7.34 27.50 43.41
N GLY A 559 -6.15 27.85 42.93
CA GLY A 559 -5.45 29.05 43.30
C GLY A 559 -6.16 30.33 42.88
N ASP A 560 -5.70 31.46 43.40
CA ASP A 560 -6.33 32.77 43.23
C ASP A 560 -6.35 33.23 41.76
N VAL A 561 -5.34 32.89 40.98
CA VAL A 561 -5.27 33.24 39.55
C VAL A 561 -6.37 32.48 38.76
N ILE A 562 -6.48 31.18 38.95
CA ILE A 562 -7.49 30.35 38.28
C ILE A 562 -8.89 30.74 38.73
N SER A 563 -9.08 30.91 40.04
CA SER A 563 -10.36 31.30 40.62
C SER A 563 -10.84 32.65 40.09
N THR A 564 -9.94 33.62 39.98
CA THR A 564 -10.23 34.93 39.39
C THR A 564 -10.56 34.83 37.90
N GLU A 565 -9.79 34.09 37.11
CA GLU A 565 -10.03 33.90 35.66
C GLU A 565 -11.38 33.16 35.43
N ALA A 566 -11.77 32.23 36.28
CA ALA A 566 -13.04 31.50 36.22
C ALA A 566 -14.28 32.35 36.57
N THR A 567 -14.11 33.49 37.26
CA THR A 567 -15.22 34.42 37.50
C THR A 567 -15.59 35.25 36.27
N LEU A 568 -14.71 35.28 35.24
CA LEU A 568 -14.97 35.96 33.99
C LEU A 568 -16.03 35.20 33.19
N PRO A 569 -16.97 35.91 32.51
CA PRO A 569 -17.92 35.25 31.62
C PRO A 569 -17.19 34.50 30.50
N GLU A 570 -17.95 33.73 29.72
CA GLU A 570 -17.45 33.18 28.46
C GLU A 570 -16.77 34.26 27.64
N VAL A 571 -15.60 33.97 27.11
CA VAL A 571 -14.79 34.93 26.32
C VAL A 571 -14.75 34.50 24.87
N SER A 572 -15.18 35.39 24.01
CA SER A 572 -15.13 35.22 22.57
C SER A 572 -13.89 35.84 21.97
N ALA A 573 -13.18 35.08 21.13
CA ALA A 573 -12.11 35.55 20.27
C ALA A 573 -12.49 35.33 18.81
N ASN A 574 -12.63 36.44 18.07
CA ASN A 574 -12.90 36.42 16.64
C ASN A 574 -11.68 36.96 15.90
N GLY A 575 -11.32 36.31 14.80
CA GLY A 575 -10.10 36.70 14.13
C GLY A 575 -9.88 36.08 12.77
N VAL A 576 -8.71 36.40 12.24
CA VAL A 576 -8.17 35.82 11.01
C VAL A 576 -6.82 35.21 11.30
N GLY A 577 -6.45 34.20 10.54
CA GLY A 577 -5.17 33.57 10.70
C GLY A 577 -4.68 32.94 9.41
N TYR A 578 -3.44 32.53 9.43
CA TYR A 578 -2.87 31.73 8.36
C TYR A 578 -2.00 30.59 8.89
N THR A 579 -1.91 29.55 8.07
CA THR A 579 -0.96 28.46 8.25
C THR A 579 -0.17 28.30 6.97
N TYR A 580 1.15 28.47 7.05
CA TYR A 580 2.05 28.05 5.99
C TYR A 580 2.66 26.70 6.35
N SER A 581 2.59 25.74 5.44
CA SER A 581 3.20 24.42 5.61
C SER A 581 4.05 24.07 4.40
N LEU A 582 5.26 23.54 4.67
CA LEU A 582 6.16 22.96 3.67
C LEU A 582 6.44 21.51 4.09
N ASP A 583 6.26 20.55 3.17
CA ASP A 583 6.52 19.13 3.44
C ASP A 583 7.19 18.47 2.25
N THR A 584 8.50 18.31 2.32
CA THR A 584 9.31 17.70 1.26
C THR A 584 9.19 16.16 1.19
N ARG A 585 8.46 15.52 2.10
CA ARG A 585 8.24 14.06 2.09
C ARG A 585 7.32 13.61 0.96
N ARG A 586 6.55 14.53 0.38
CA ARG A 586 5.59 14.25 -0.71
C ARG A 586 6.27 13.87 -2.02
N SER A 587 7.50 14.31 -2.21
CA SER A 587 8.26 14.07 -3.43
C SER A 587 9.19 12.86 -3.29
N GLY A 588 8.62 11.63 -3.31
CA GLY A 588 9.42 10.41 -3.44
C GLY A 588 9.08 9.28 -2.46
N PHE A 589 9.48 8.07 -2.82
CA PHE A 589 9.41 6.90 -1.96
C PHE A 589 10.42 7.02 -0.81
N ASN A 590 9.93 7.33 0.40
CA ASN A 590 10.69 7.31 1.65
C ASN A 590 12.05 8.07 1.55
N PRO A 591 12.03 9.40 1.37
CA PRO A 591 13.25 10.17 1.14
C PRO A 591 14.23 10.00 2.31
N ALA A 592 15.51 9.86 2.00
CA ALA A 592 16.55 9.75 3.01
C ALA A 592 16.60 11.01 3.89
N THR A 593 16.29 12.18 3.32
CA THR A 593 16.22 13.48 4.00
C THR A 593 14.84 14.09 3.77
N ALA A 594 14.23 14.58 4.84
CA ALA A 594 12.92 15.24 4.80
C ALA A 594 12.95 16.50 5.67
N LEU A 595 12.23 17.51 5.22
CA LEU A 595 12.00 18.77 5.94
C LEU A 595 10.50 19.02 6.00
N VAL A 596 10.01 19.29 7.21
CA VAL A 596 8.63 19.74 7.45
C VAL A 596 8.68 21.03 8.22
N LEU A 597 8.14 22.09 7.66
CA LEU A 597 7.97 23.39 8.31
C LEU A 597 6.49 23.70 8.43
N GLN A 598 6.04 24.14 9.58
CA GLN A 598 4.72 24.69 9.80
C GLN A 598 4.82 25.98 10.57
N VAL A 599 4.19 27.03 10.08
CA VAL A 599 4.06 28.32 10.77
C VAL A 599 2.58 28.68 10.80
N ASN A 600 2.08 28.93 12.01
CA ASN A 600 0.72 29.39 12.22
C ASN A 600 0.75 30.77 12.85
N GLN A 601 -0.10 31.67 12.40
CA GLN A 601 -0.32 32.93 13.05
C GLN A 601 -1.80 33.30 13.05
N ASP A 602 -2.31 33.65 14.24
CA ASP A 602 -3.67 34.06 14.48
C ASP A 602 -3.71 35.46 15.05
N PHE A 603 -4.57 36.28 14.48
CA PHE A 603 -4.86 37.65 14.88
C PHE A 603 -6.31 37.70 15.36
N SER A 604 -6.55 37.79 16.64
CA SER A 604 -7.88 38.06 17.22
C SER A 604 -8.10 39.54 17.44
N GLY A 605 -9.35 39.99 17.39
CA GLY A 605 -9.72 41.38 17.61
C GLY A 605 -10.70 41.93 16.57
N ILE A 606 -11.21 41.09 15.67
CA ILE A 606 -12.29 41.45 14.72
C ILE A 606 -13.65 41.22 15.43
N GLY A 607 -13.96 42.06 16.40
CA GLY A 607 -15.04 41.77 17.35
C GLY A 607 -14.60 40.76 18.43
N GLY A 608 -15.42 40.53 19.43
CA GLY A 608 -15.10 39.71 20.61
C GLY A 608 -14.45 40.50 21.73
N ASP A 609 -14.03 39.79 22.76
CA ASP A 609 -13.64 40.36 24.03
C ASP A 609 -12.15 40.67 24.12
N THR A 610 -11.33 39.96 23.32
CA THR A 610 -9.87 40.02 23.38
C THR A 610 -9.25 40.44 22.05
N THR A 611 -8.08 41.06 22.11
CA THR A 611 -7.21 41.34 20.95
C THR A 611 -5.85 40.76 21.23
N SER A 612 -5.44 39.78 20.43
CA SER A 612 -4.18 39.07 20.61
C SER A 612 -3.57 38.63 19.28
N ILE A 613 -2.26 38.38 19.33
CA ILE A 613 -1.53 37.72 18.25
C ILE A 613 -0.87 36.47 18.83
N SER A 614 -1.24 35.30 18.27
CA SER A 614 -0.63 34.03 18.58
C SER A 614 0.21 33.57 17.40
N THR A 615 1.46 33.29 17.60
CA THR A 615 2.37 32.76 16.57
C THR A 615 2.99 31.46 17.05
N THR A 616 2.91 30.41 16.25
CA THR A 616 3.61 29.14 16.50
C THR A 616 4.40 28.70 15.27
N ALA A 617 5.57 28.13 15.49
CA ALA A 617 6.41 27.57 14.44
C ALA A 617 6.93 26.21 14.84
N LYS A 618 6.95 25.28 13.90
CA LYS A 618 7.51 23.93 14.05
C LYS A 618 8.30 23.54 12.82
N LEU A 619 9.54 23.14 13.05
CA LEU A 619 10.45 22.65 12.03
C LEU A 619 10.90 21.23 12.39
N VAL A 620 10.69 20.28 11.51
CA VAL A 620 11.17 18.89 11.65
C VAL A 620 12.13 18.61 10.52
N GLY A 621 13.37 18.32 10.86
CA GLY A 621 14.37 17.79 9.94
C GLY A 621 14.61 16.32 10.23
N GLN A 622 14.64 15.49 9.19
CA GLN A 622 14.93 14.07 9.31
C GLN A 622 15.96 13.66 8.26
N THR A 623 16.89 12.80 8.63
CA THR A 623 17.82 12.17 7.70
C THR A 623 18.11 10.73 8.11
N LYS A 624 18.42 9.88 7.13
CA LYS A 624 18.84 8.50 7.36
C LYS A 624 20.33 8.36 7.16
N VAL A 625 21.01 7.73 8.10
CA VAL A 625 22.45 7.51 8.10
C VAL A 625 22.77 6.03 8.27
N LEU A 626 24.05 5.64 8.16
CA LEU A 626 24.52 4.26 8.31
C LEU A 626 23.78 3.28 7.38
N LYS A 627 23.77 3.58 6.07
CA LYS A 627 23.06 2.79 5.05
C LYS A 627 21.55 2.67 5.33
N ASP A 628 20.94 3.77 5.74
CA ASP A 628 19.52 3.87 6.11
C ASP A 628 19.10 3.07 7.38
N ALA A 629 20.07 2.59 8.17
CA ALA A 629 19.79 1.83 9.38
C ALA A 629 19.38 2.71 10.56
N VAL A 630 19.91 3.94 10.63
CA VAL A 630 19.63 4.90 11.71
C VAL A 630 18.92 6.12 11.14
N THR A 631 17.80 6.50 11.76
CA THR A 631 17.08 7.71 11.43
C THR A 631 17.38 8.78 12.48
N LEU A 632 17.98 9.88 12.05
CA LEU A 632 18.19 11.06 12.88
C LEU A 632 17.03 12.03 12.63
N ARG A 633 16.46 12.55 13.70
CA ARG A 633 15.38 13.55 13.66
C ARG A 633 15.71 14.70 14.61
N ALA A 634 15.53 15.91 14.11
CA ALA A 634 15.56 17.13 14.91
C ALA A 634 14.23 17.85 14.78
N THR A 635 13.62 18.22 15.90
CA THR A 635 12.39 19.01 15.93
C THR A 635 12.66 20.28 16.71
N LEU A 636 12.42 21.42 16.09
CA LEU A 636 12.44 22.74 16.73
C LEU A 636 11.03 23.28 16.72
N GLU A 637 10.52 23.69 17.85
CA GLU A 637 9.20 24.30 17.93
C GLU A 637 9.14 25.39 18.99
N GLY A 638 8.26 26.36 18.77
CA GLY A 638 8.08 27.45 19.71
C GLY A 638 6.82 28.25 19.41
N GLY A 639 6.41 29.03 20.38
CA GLY A 639 5.24 29.88 20.28
C GLY A 639 5.36 31.14 21.12
N VAL A 640 4.67 32.18 20.68
CA VAL A 640 4.53 33.45 21.34
C VAL A 640 3.07 33.91 21.27
N LEU A 641 2.53 34.30 22.40
CA LEU A 641 1.19 34.85 22.57
C LEU A 641 1.31 36.26 23.15
N ASN A 642 0.81 37.27 22.44
CA ASN A 642 0.81 38.65 22.86
C ASN A 642 -0.61 39.21 22.87
N TYR A 643 -1.01 39.81 23.98
CA TYR A 643 -2.28 40.50 24.12
C TYR A 643 -2.08 42.02 24.04
N SER A 644 -2.91 42.69 23.25
CA SER A 644 -2.99 44.15 23.19
C SER A 644 -4.24 44.71 23.85
N LYS A 645 -5.29 43.87 24.01
CA LYS A 645 -6.49 44.18 24.79
C LYS A 645 -6.92 42.91 25.53
N GLY A 646 -7.19 43.02 26.82
CA GLY A 646 -7.43 41.91 27.71
C GLY A 646 -6.15 41.32 28.28
N GLN A 647 -6.22 40.17 28.87
CA GLN A 647 -5.10 39.40 29.44
C GLN A 647 -5.17 37.96 28.99
N SER A 648 -4.02 37.30 28.92
CA SER A 648 -3.98 35.86 28.66
C SER A 648 -4.59 35.08 29.83
N ARG A 649 -5.38 34.09 29.56
CA ARG A 649 -5.96 33.19 30.56
C ARG A 649 -5.30 31.81 30.46
N VAL A 650 -5.50 30.98 31.47
CA VAL A 650 -4.95 29.61 31.52
C VAL A 650 -5.34 28.76 30.28
N ILE A 651 -6.50 29.05 29.67
CA ILE A 651 -6.97 28.38 28.46
C ILE A 651 -6.26 28.86 27.18
N ASP A 652 -5.72 30.07 27.19
CA ASP A 652 -5.04 30.69 26.04
C ASP A 652 -3.54 30.43 26.04
N ARG A 653 -2.95 30.26 27.22
CA ARG A 653 -1.50 30.08 27.40
C ARG A 653 -1.04 28.73 26.92
N PHE A 654 0.18 28.67 26.44
CA PHE A 654 0.82 27.41 26.04
C PHE A 654 1.04 26.53 27.28
N ARG A 655 0.84 25.22 27.08
CA ARG A 655 1.16 24.20 28.08
C ARG A 655 2.06 23.15 27.44
N MET A 656 3.09 22.75 28.13
CA MET A 656 4.00 21.73 27.62
C MET A 656 3.69 20.39 28.29
N GLY A 657 3.55 19.38 27.49
CA GLY A 657 3.44 17.97 27.90
C GLY A 657 4.46 17.13 27.11
N SER A 658 4.42 15.83 27.27
CA SER A 658 5.34 14.87 26.65
C SER A 658 5.41 14.95 25.12
N GLN A 659 4.38 15.48 24.48
CA GLN A 659 4.34 15.75 23.02
C GLN A 659 5.37 16.79 22.58
N VAL A 660 5.69 17.77 23.46
CA VAL A 660 6.63 18.87 23.22
C VAL A 660 7.94 18.64 23.96
N MET A 661 7.90 18.19 25.20
CA MET A 661 9.04 17.91 26.04
C MET A 661 8.78 16.70 26.90
N ARG A 662 9.46 15.59 26.64
CA ARG A 662 9.37 14.34 27.43
C ARG A 662 10.02 14.52 28.80
N GLY A 663 9.71 13.62 29.73
CA GLY A 663 10.33 13.62 31.06
C GLY A 663 9.67 14.50 32.08
N PHE A 664 8.59 15.17 31.71
CA PHE A 664 7.74 15.96 32.62
C PHE A 664 6.27 15.63 32.39
N GLU A 665 5.49 15.69 33.45
CA GLU A 665 4.05 15.56 33.36
C GLU A 665 3.43 16.70 32.54
N PRO A 666 2.24 16.51 31.95
CA PRO A 666 1.49 17.62 31.35
C PRO A 666 1.28 18.76 32.35
N GLY A 667 1.73 19.98 32.01
CA GLY A 667 1.73 21.10 32.95
C GLY A 667 2.76 20.99 34.08
N GLY A 668 3.68 20.04 34.00
CA GLY A 668 4.72 19.82 35.01
C GLY A 668 5.82 20.89 35.03
N ILE A 669 5.91 21.73 33.99
CA ILE A 669 6.90 22.81 33.88
C ILE A 669 6.26 24.15 33.51
N GLY A 670 6.95 25.22 33.81
CA GLY A 670 6.57 26.59 33.46
C GLY A 670 5.89 27.34 34.61
N PRO A 671 5.30 28.50 34.31
CA PRO A 671 4.64 29.33 35.33
C PRO A 671 3.57 28.56 36.11
N ARG A 672 3.65 28.70 37.42
CA ARG A 672 2.71 28.06 38.35
C ARG A 672 2.44 28.92 39.58
N GLU A 673 1.25 28.80 40.10
CA GLU A 673 0.86 29.31 41.41
C GLU A 673 1.18 28.26 42.48
N TYR A 674 1.96 28.64 43.47
CA TYR A 674 2.38 27.71 44.52
C TYR A 674 2.23 28.35 45.91
N ASP A 675 1.26 27.90 46.64
CA ASP A 675 1.02 28.29 47.99
C ASP A 675 0.88 27.08 48.95
N THR A 676 1.86 26.92 49.82
CA THR A 676 1.91 25.82 50.78
C THR A 676 0.87 25.96 51.88
N ALA A 677 0.44 27.17 52.21
CA ALA A 677 -0.52 27.40 53.27
C ALA A 677 -1.93 26.93 52.88
N ASN A 678 -2.28 27.10 51.61
CA ASN A 678 -3.55 26.72 51.03
C ASN A 678 -3.48 25.44 50.21
N SER A 679 -2.33 24.77 50.16
CA SER A 679 -2.11 23.54 49.38
C SER A 679 -2.36 23.74 47.89
N VAL A 680 -2.05 24.92 47.33
CA VAL A 680 -2.16 25.23 45.90
C VAL A 680 -0.87 24.87 45.21
N ASP A 681 -0.97 24.18 44.08
CA ASP A 681 0.13 23.89 43.15
C ASP A 681 -0.42 23.78 41.71
N ASP A 682 -0.84 24.92 41.17
CA ASP A 682 -1.53 25.02 39.89
C ASP A 682 -0.63 25.46 38.78
N ALA A 683 -0.53 24.66 37.73
CA ALA A 683 0.17 25.03 36.47
C ALA A 683 -0.69 26.02 35.68
N LEU A 684 -0.13 27.19 35.41
CA LEU A 684 -0.84 28.29 34.74
C LEU A 684 -0.55 28.39 33.25
N GLY A 685 0.42 27.63 32.74
CA GLY A 685 0.92 27.79 31.37
C GLY A 685 1.78 29.06 31.18
N GLY A 686 2.27 29.24 29.96
CA GLY A 686 3.09 30.40 29.62
C GLY A 686 2.68 31.05 28.31
N GLU A 687 2.95 32.33 28.16
CA GLU A 687 2.74 33.10 26.91
C GLU A 687 3.78 32.80 25.87
N GLN A 688 4.91 32.21 26.27
CA GLN A 688 6.03 31.89 25.39
C GLN A 688 6.57 30.51 25.70
N TYR A 689 6.93 29.75 24.63
CA TYR A 689 7.66 28.50 24.79
C TYR A 689 8.68 28.31 23.67
N SER A 690 9.69 27.53 23.95
CA SER A 690 10.62 27.01 22.95
C SER A 690 11.03 25.58 23.32
N ALA A 691 11.14 24.71 22.34
CA ALA A 691 11.62 23.35 22.54
C ALA A 691 12.46 22.90 21.35
N ALA A 692 13.51 22.15 21.65
CA ALA A 692 14.30 21.43 20.67
C ALA A 692 14.42 19.97 21.10
N ARG A 693 14.12 19.06 20.19
CA ARG A 693 14.20 17.62 20.39
C ARG A 693 15.11 17.00 19.37
N PHE A 694 16.05 16.20 19.82
CA PHE A 694 16.97 15.43 18.99
C PHE A 694 16.78 13.96 19.28
N GLU A 695 16.55 13.18 18.23
CA GLU A 695 16.21 11.76 18.35
C GLU A 695 16.98 10.94 17.32
N ALA A 696 17.47 9.78 17.73
CA ALA A 696 18.10 8.80 16.88
C ALA A 696 17.40 7.44 17.04
N ASP A 697 16.69 7.03 16.01
CA ASP A 697 16.01 5.73 15.98
C ASP A 697 16.92 4.70 15.31
N PHE A 698 17.08 3.55 15.93
CA PHE A 698 17.99 2.50 15.48
C PHE A 698 17.41 1.10 15.72
N PRO A 699 17.81 0.10 14.94
CA PRO A 699 17.41 -1.29 15.16
C PRO A 699 18.12 -1.88 16.38
N LEU A 700 17.41 -2.60 17.23
CA LEU A 700 17.94 -3.23 18.44
C LEU A 700 18.77 -4.53 18.19
N GLY A 701 18.99 -4.92 16.91
CA GLY A 701 19.67 -6.18 16.62
C GLY A 701 18.76 -7.40 16.67
N ILE A 702 17.54 -7.27 17.15
CA ILE A 702 16.50 -8.29 17.18
C ILE A 702 15.91 -8.44 15.76
N PRO A 703 15.41 -9.64 15.34
CA PRO A 703 14.71 -9.81 14.08
C PRO A 703 13.56 -8.81 13.92
N GLU A 704 13.38 -8.30 12.69
CA GLU A 704 12.41 -7.22 12.40
C GLU A 704 10.96 -7.63 12.58
N GLU A 705 10.71 -8.90 12.49
CA GLU A 705 9.40 -9.52 12.68
C GLU A 705 8.83 -9.26 14.09
N PHE A 706 9.70 -8.98 15.05
CA PHE A 706 9.27 -8.54 16.38
C PHE A 706 8.74 -7.10 16.40
N GLY A 707 8.99 -6.31 15.33
CA GLY A 707 8.56 -4.93 15.22
C GLY A 707 9.23 -3.99 16.23
N LEU A 708 10.32 -4.40 16.88
CA LEU A 708 11.00 -3.66 17.92
C LEU A 708 12.14 -2.80 17.36
N SER A 709 12.18 -1.54 17.78
CA SER A 709 13.29 -0.62 17.54
C SER A 709 13.59 0.21 18.78
N GLY A 710 14.83 0.67 18.88
CA GLY A 710 15.29 1.55 19.95
C GLY A 710 15.35 2.99 19.49
N SER A 711 15.27 3.89 20.43
CA SER A 711 15.54 5.32 20.23
C SER A 711 16.30 5.86 21.42
N ILE A 712 17.22 6.79 21.16
CA ILE A 712 17.80 7.66 22.18
C ILE A 712 17.46 9.10 21.83
N PHE A 713 17.27 9.91 22.85
CA PHE A 713 16.86 11.28 22.62
C PHE A 713 17.39 12.26 23.68
N TYR A 714 17.45 13.52 23.26
CA TYR A 714 17.74 14.65 24.10
C TYR A 714 16.75 15.76 23.79
N ASP A 715 16.04 16.21 24.82
CA ASP A 715 15.07 17.29 24.73
C ASP A 715 15.52 18.47 25.59
N VAL A 716 15.35 19.67 25.06
CA VAL A 716 15.62 20.91 25.77
C VAL A 716 14.52 21.91 25.48
N GLY A 717 14.03 22.59 26.50
CA GLY A 717 12.93 23.55 26.32
C GLY A 717 12.69 24.44 27.53
N SER A 718 11.88 25.46 27.32
CA SER A 718 11.43 26.42 28.34
C SER A 718 10.00 26.85 28.03
N LEU A 719 9.23 27.06 29.07
CA LEU A 719 7.90 27.66 29.05
C LEU A 719 7.90 28.82 30.07
N TRP A 720 7.53 30.03 29.63
CA TRP A 720 7.63 31.23 30.46
C TRP A 720 6.64 32.30 30.01
N GLY A 721 6.62 33.38 30.74
CA GLY A 721 5.81 34.57 30.47
C GLY A 721 4.38 34.41 31.00
N ILE A 722 4.05 35.22 31.96
CA ILE A 722 2.70 35.42 32.47
C ILE A 722 2.58 36.86 32.98
N THR A 723 1.53 37.52 32.55
CA THR A 723 1.23 38.89 32.96
C THR A 723 0.35 38.85 34.20
N SER A 724 0.93 38.59 35.36
CA SER A 724 0.26 38.68 36.66
C SER A 724 1.21 39.20 37.71
N SER A 725 0.67 39.95 38.69
CA SER A 725 1.39 40.48 39.82
C SER A 725 1.26 39.65 41.08
N ASP A 726 0.66 38.49 41.01
CA ASP A 726 0.45 37.59 42.15
C ASP A 726 1.84 37.24 42.75
N PRO A 727 2.00 37.35 44.12
CA PRO A 727 3.26 37.06 44.79
C PRO A 727 3.62 35.56 44.80
N ASP A 728 2.62 34.67 44.72
CA ASP A 728 2.81 33.23 44.82
C ASP A 728 3.16 32.55 43.47
N LEU A 729 3.39 33.39 42.43
CA LEU A 729 3.77 32.92 41.12
C LEU A 729 5.27 32.57 41.03
N LEU A 730 5.54 31.33 40.69
CA LEU A 730 6.86 30.79 40.40
C LEU A 730 7.12 30.68 38.91
N TYR A 731 8.38 30.71 38.51
CA TYR A 731 8.90 30.44 37.16
C TYR A 731 8.30 31.32 36.04
N LYS A 732 8.09 32.62 36.35
CA LYS A 732 7.64 33.61 35.35
C LYS A 732 8.65 33.79 34.22
N ASP A 733 9.95 33.68 34.54
CA ASP A 733 11.04 33.91 33.63
C ASP A 733 11.48 32.64 32.93
N SER A 734 12.16 32.82 31.78
CA SER A 734 12.66 31.69 31.01
C SER A 734 13.72 30.90 31.77
N SER A 735 13.48 29.64 31.99
CA SER A 735 14.41 28.65 32.54
C SER A 735 14.45 27.40 31.68
N MET A 736 15.64 27.08 31.21
CA MET A 736 15.84 25.93 30.31
C MET A 736 15.85 24.62 31.12
N ARG A 737 14.98 23.70 30.77
CA ARG A 737 14.97 22.31 31.24
C ARG A 737 15.65 21.42 30.20
N GLN A 738 16.27 20.34 30.66
CA GLN A 738 16.97 19.38 29.78
C GLN A 738 16.66 17.97 30.23
N VAL A 739 16.36 17.12 29.26
CA VAL A 739 16.03 15.70 29.46
C VAL A 739 16.83 14.84 28.52
N VAL A 740 17.34 13.73 29.03
CA VAL A 740 17.87 12.65 28.23
C VAL A 740 16.98 11.43 28.40
N GLY A 741 16.91 10.59 27.41
CA GLY A 741 16.14 9.37 27.51
C GLY A 741 16.41 8.36 26.43
N ALA A 742 15.85 7.18 26.65
CA ALA A 742 15.80 6.10 25.69
C ALA A 742 14.35 5.65 25.51
N ALA A 743 14.03 5.12 24.33
CA ALA A 743 12.72 4.57 24.09
C ALA A 743 12.80 3.20 23.40
N ILE A 744 11.80 2.38 23.68
CA ILE A 744 11.50 1.18 22.91
C ILE A 744 10.23 1.48 22.12
N LEU A 745 10.33 1.33 20.80
CA LEU A 745 9.20 1.44 19.89
C LEU A 745 8.84 0.03 19.44
N TRP A 746 7.59 -0.32 19.56
CA TRP A 746 7.09 -1.62 19.18
C TRP A 746 5.90 -1.48 18.22
N ALA A 747 6.11 -1.81 16.96
CA ALA A 747 5.06 -1.86 15.96
C ALA A 747 4.26 -3.14 16.15
N THR A 748 3.05 -3.02 16.70
CA THR A 748 2.15 -4.14 16.92
C THR A 748 0.94 -4.07 15.98
N PRO A 749 0.21 -5.18 15.77
CA PRO A 749 -1.01 -5.18 14.96
C PRO A 749 -2.13 -4.29 15.53
N ILE A 750 -2.16 -4.16 16.84
CA ILE A 750 -3.14 -3.33 17.53
C ILE A 750 -2.74 -1.85 17.59
N GLY A 751 -1.60 -1.48 16.98
CA GLY A 751 -1.09 -0.12 16.93
C GLY A 751 0.34 0.00 17.46
N PRO A 752 0.99 1.13 17.23
CA PRO A 752 2.34 1.38 17.73
C PRO A 752 2.32 1.59 19.24
N LEU A 753 3.20 0.87 19.92
CA LEU A 753 3.51 1.06 21.33
C LEU A 753 4.82 1.83 21.44
N ARG A 754 4.88 2.77 22.39
CA ARG A 754 6.10 3.50 22.73
C ARG A 754 6.28 3.52 24.24
N PHE A 755 7.48 3.10 24.66
CA PHE A 755 7.93 3.11 26.04
C PHE A 755 9.07 4.10 26.16
N ASN A 756 8.86 5.26 26.77
CA ASN A 756 9.88 6.25 27.02
C ASN A 756 10.43 6.08 28.45
N PHE A 757 11.74 6.04 28.57
CA PHE A 757 12.46 6.12 29.83
C PHE A 757 13.25 7.41 29.82
N THR A 758 12.96 8.29 30.77
CA THR A 758 13.42 9.67 30.75
C THR A 758 14.14 10.03 32.04
N ARG A 759 15.05 10.96 31.98
CA ARG A 759 15.65 11.59 33.15
C ARG A 759 15.88 13.05 32.89
N ALA A 760 15.31 13.90 33.74
CA ALA A 760 15.60 15.31 33.74
C ALA A 760 17.01 15.55 34.32
N ILE A 761 17.89 16.13 33.49
CA ILE A 761 19.27 16.51 33.88
C ILE A 761 19.36 17.95 34.32
N LYS A 762 18.39 18.79 33.91
CA LYS A 762 18.22 20.15 34.38
C LYS A 762 16.72 20.43 34.55
N LYS A 763 16.32 20.79 35.74
CA LYS A 763 14.96 21.11 36.16
C LYS A 763 14.94 22.17 37.24
N GLU A 764 13.75 22.70 37.51
CA GLU A 764 13.48 23.57 38.65
C GLU A 764 12.93 22.74 39.84
N GLN A 765 12.92 23.37 41.02
CA GLN A 765 12.59 22.67 42.28
C GLN A 765 11.22 22.04 42.32
N TYR A 766 10.20 22.69 41.75
CA TYR A 766 8.80 22.26 41.78
C TYR A 766 8.32 21.70 40.42
N ASP A 767 9.24 21.44 39.48
CA ASP A 767 8.90 20.76 38.26
C ASP A 767 8.46 19.31 38.55
N LYS A 768 7.38 18.84 37.89
CA LYS A 768 6.83 17.49 38.06
C LYS A 768 7.42 16.58 36.98
N GLU A 769 8.27 15.67 37.43
CA GLU A 769 8.97 14.74 36.53
C GLU A 769 8.11 13.52 36.21
N GLN A 770 8.31 12.99 35.02
CA GLN A 770 7.73 11.71 34.56
C GLN A 770 8.86 10.84 33.98
N ASP A 771 9.44 9.99 34.80
CA ASP A 771 10.57 9.13 34.40
C ASP A 771 10.20 8.04 33.41
N PHE A 772 8.93 7.65 33.38
CA PHE A 772 8.39 6.63 32.49
C PHE A 772 7.08 7.08 31.86
N GLU A 773 7.00 6.92 30.54
CA GLU A 773 5.78 7.14 29.78
C GLU A 773 5.49 5.97 28.87
N PHE A 774 4.28 5.46 28.91
CA PHE A 774 3.76 4.46 27.98
C PHE A 774 2.65 5.06 27.13
N THR A 775 2.73 4.85 25.84
CA THR A 775 1.70 5.30 24.88
C THR A 775 1.30 4.15 23.98
N LEU A 776 0.01 3.90 23.88
CA LEU A 776 -0.63 3.00 22.94
C LEU A 776 -1.67 3.80 22.15
N SER A 777 -1.61 3.73 20.83
CA SER A 777 -2.67 4.29 19.97
C SER A 777 -3.11 3.22 18.97
N THR A 778 -4.38 2.86 19.03
CA THR A 778 -4.99 1.86 18.13
C THR A 778 -6.03 2.53 17.25
N GLN A 779 -6.02 2.15 15.96
CA GLN A 779 -7.11 2.42 15.01
C GLN A 779 -7.48 1.09 14.37
N PHE A 780 -8.71 0.68 14.45
CA PHE A 780 -9.24 -0.54 13.83
C PHE A 780 -10.01 -0.23 12.56
#